data_3b2841aa5ecce44a2d9b06194c6e32cb
#
_entry.id   3b2841aa5ecce44a2d9b06194c6e32cb
#
_cell.length_a   1.000
_cell.length_b   1.000
_cell.length_c   1.000
_cell.angle_alpha   90.00
_cell.angle_beta   90.00
_cell.angle_gamma   90.00
#
_symmetry.space_group_name_H-M   'P 1'
#
loop_
_entity.id
_entity.type
_entity.pdbx_description
1 polymer ?
#
loop_
_entity_poly.entity_id
_entity_poly.type
_entity_poly.pdbx_seq_one_letter_code
_entity_poly.pdbx_strand_id
1 'polypeptide(L)'
;MDLSKLNPPQREAVITTEGPLLVLAGAGSGKTRVITHRIVHILNERPGGALARNILAVTFTNKAATEMKERLVKMAGPRAQGVLVCTFHAFGAEMLREDIHRLGWPRKFAIADMGDQLALIRRAMRDHKVDDRAFDARKVLTLISKAKNSGLEPQLSPEGMGDDYDLITHLVYPNYQLALKAQGSVDFDDLLLLPARLLREHEDLNEKYTRRFRYLLVDEFQDTNMAQMNLLRLLAGKVRNVCAVGDDDQAIYSWRGAEVRNILEFDSHFPGSREVRLEQNYRSMQVVLDAANAVIAKNPERKAKRMWTDRLGGERIKVVTCPNEEEEARFVAHEIQKQMALGISADDIAVLYRTNGQSRPVEEMLREKGIAYEVVGGSEFFDRREVKDVIAYFKVIANPRDEVSLLRIVNVPARGIGDVTMERLHAHARADGVSLWAAMGRSQGYEDLPAGAAEKVGEFLQLIERYRGLFEEGKLAQVTRQLLEEIGFREATRALAPSLTAADKKLKSVDHVLNSLESFEKREGPKASLLTYLNRLSLDTRQEEEEVPGGHRRVTLMTVHASKGLEYRLVFFIGMEEELMPHKGMQGEPQNLEEERRLCYVGITRAKELLYLSRAAIRVKRGKEVPCTPSRFLEDLPPEAVEKVDLAAPRTGAPTDQERNFFANLKDRFKPKGAGGGAGPTPADRKV
;
A
#
# COMPACT_ATOMS: atom_id res chain seq x y z
N MET A 1 -17.66 -17.92 26.42
CA MET A 1 -17.60 -16.64 25.66
C MET A 1 -19.00 -16.05 25.59
N ASP A 2 -19.16 -14.77 25.90
CA ASP A 2 -20.49 -14.13 25.83
C ASP A 2 -20.80 -13.72 24.39
N LEU A 3 -21.76 -14.42 23.76
CA LEU A 3 -22.25 -14.13 22.41
C LEU A 3 -23.48 -13.22 22.40
N SER A 4 -23.97 -12.77 23.58
CA SER A 4 -25.17 -11.92 23.68
C SER A 4 -24.99 -10.54 23.05
N LYS A 5 -23.73 -10.08 22.95
CA LYS A 5 -23.35 -8.80 22.34
C LYS A 5 -23.29 -8.82 20.82
N LEU A 6 -23.49 -9.98 20.19
CA LEU A 6 -23.57 -10.16 18.75
C LEU A 6 -25.03 -10.14 18.32
N ASN A 7 -25.32 -9.46 17.20
CA ASN A 7 -26.63 -9.55 16.57
C ASN A 7 -26.87 -10.97 16.00
N PRO A 8 -28.12 -11.36 15.65
CA PRO A 8 -28.41 -12.72 15.20
C PRO A 8 -27.54 -13.19 14.02
N PRO A 9 -27.36 -12.44 12.90
CA PRO A 9 -26.50 -12.85 11.81
C PRO A 9 -25.01 -12.97 12.20
N GLN A 10 -24.50 -12.05 13.03
CA GLN A 10 -23.12 -12.15 13.53
C GLN A 10 -22.92 -13.41 14.38
N ARG A 11 -23.91 -13.73 15.25
CA ARG A 11 -23.89 -14.95 16.06
C ARG A 11 -23.93 -16.20 15.18
N GLU A 12 -24.81 -16.23 14.17
CA GLU A 12 -24.88 -17.32 13.21
C GLU A 12 -23.54 -17.55 12.52
N ALA A 13 -22.90 -16.48 12.00
CA ALA A 13 -21.59 -16.57 11.39
C ALA A 13 -20.51 -17.07 12.33
N VAL A 14 -20.58 -16.77 13.64
CA VAL A 14 -19.62 -17.22 14.65
C VAL A 14 -19.78 -18.71 14.96
N ILE A 15 -21.00 -19.21 15.13
CA ILE A 15 -21.26 -20.60 15.56
C ILE A 15 -21.23 -21.62 14.42
N THR A 16 -21.41 -21.19 13.16
CA THR A 16 -21.34 -22.08 11.97
C THR A 16 -19.87 -22.41 11.66
N THR A 17 -19.27 -23.34 12.39
CA THR A 17 -17.83 -23.63 12.32
C THR A 17 -17.41 -24.60 11.22
N GLU A 18 -18.29 -25.46 10.75
CA GLU A 18 -17.98 -26.49 9.77
C GLU A 18 -18.53 -26.18 8.38
N GLY A 19 -17.79 -26.63 7.38
CA GLY A 19 -18.09 -26.40 5.96
C GLY A 19 -17.73 -24.99 5.49
N PRO A 20 -17.87 -24.72 4.18
CA PRO A 20 -17.57 -23.42 3.63
C PRO A 20 -18.66 -22.41 4.00
N LEU A 21 -18.23 -21.23 4.45
CA LEU A 21 -19.10 -20.14 4.88
C LEU A 21 -18.66 -18.84 4.20
N LEU A 22 -19.59 -18.19 3.50
CA LEU A 22 -19.43 -16.82 3.02
C LEU A 22 -20.19 -15.85 3.96
N VAL A 23 -19.50 -14.90 4.52
CA VAL A 23 -20.06 -13.80 5.30
C VAL A 23 -20.01 -12.53 4.45
N LEU A 24 -21.14 -12.17 3.86
CA LEU A 24 -21.30 -10.91 3.14
C LEU A 24 -21.54 -9.79 4.13
N ALA A 25 -20.53 -8.97 4.36
CA ALA A 25 -20.49 -8.03 5.44
C ALA A 25 -20.23 -6.61 4.93
N GLY A 26 -21.27 -5.80 4.82
CA GLY A 26 -21.15 -4.43 4.34
C GLY A 26 -20.24 -3.53 5.19
N ALA A 27 -20.05 -2.29 4.76
CA ALA A 27 -19.23 -1.33 5.47
C ALA A 27 -19.72 -1.14 6.92
N GLY A 28 -18.80 -1.15 7.90
CA GLY A 28 -19.13 -0.90 9.31
C GLY A 28 -20.01 -1.96 10.00
N SER A 29 -20.21 -3.15 9.40
CA SER A 29 -21.04 -4.23 9.97
C SER A 29 -20.32 -5.14 10.98
N GLY A 30 -19.02 -4.92 11.22
CA GLY A 30 -18.26 -5.67 12.20
C GLY A 30 -17.57 -6.93 11.65
N LYS A 31 -17.12 -6.93 10.40
CA LYS A 31 -16.34 -8.02 9.76
C LYS A 31 -15.28 -8.62 10.69
N THR A 32 -14.33 -7.82 11.10
CA THR A 32 -13.21 -8.26 11.97
C THR A 32 -13.70 -8.77 13.35
N ARG A 33 -14.81 -8.21 13.85
CA ARG A 33 -15.43 -8.69 15.10
C ARG A 33 -15.95 -10.13 14.94
N VAL A 34 -16.61 -10.43 13.84
CA VAL A 34 -17.10 -11.79 13.56
C VAL A 34 -15.95 -12.77 13.43
N ILE A 35 -14.90 -12.45 12.67
CA ILE A 35 -13.72 -13.30 12.52
C ILE A 35 -13.07 -13.61 13.87
N THR A 36 -12.80 -12.59 14.68
CA THR A 36 -12.15 -12.78 15.98
C THR A 36 -13.00 -13.58 16.96
N HIS A 37 -14.32 -13.32 17.01
CA HIS A 37 -15.23 -14.11 17.84
C HIS A 37 -15.35 -15.57 17.36
N ARG A 38 -15.37 -15.81 16.06
CA ARG A 38 -15.38 -17.14 15.48
C ARG A 38 -14.13 -17.95 15.84
N ILE A 39 -12.95 -17.34 15.73
CA ILE A 39 -11.68 -17.97 16.14
C ILE A 39 -11.73 -18.35 17.63
N VAL A 40 -12.16 -17.43 18.49
CA VAL A 40 -12.27 -17.69 19.94
C VAL A 40 -13.33 -18.76 20.23
N HIS A 41 -14.43 -18.79 19.49
CA HIS A 41 -15.46 -19.84 19.61
C HIS A 41 -14.90 -21.22 19.21
N ILE A 42 -14.18 -21.33 18.09
CA ILE A 42 -13.52 -22.57 17.67
C ILE A 42 -12.54 -23.07 18.74
N LEU A 43 -11.77 -22.19 19.37
CA LEU A 43 -10.82 -22.53 20.43
C LEU A 43 -11.48 -23.01 21.72
N ASN A 44 -12.70 -22.56 22.04
CA ASN A 44 -13.37 -22.83 23.31
C ASN A 44 -14.33 -24.03 23.26
N GLU A 45 -15.12 -24.19 22.19
CA GLU A 45 -16.30 -25.06 22.17
C GLU A 45 -16.04 -26.46 21.61
N ARG A 46 -14.81 -26.80 21.22
CA ARG A 46 -14.53 -28.12 20.66
C ARG A 46 -13.87 -29.07 21.67
N PRO A 47 -14.62 -30.06 22.18
CA PRO A 47 -14.05 -31.16 22.97
C PRO A 47 -13.13 -32.01 22.07
N GLY A 48 -11.88 -32.15 22.45
CA GLY A 48 -10.82 -32.75 21.63
C GLY A 48 -10.06 -31.74 20.78
N GLY A 49 -10.38 -30.48 20.95
CA GLY A 49 -9.77 -29.20 20.70
C GLY A 49 -9.19 -29.01 19.31
N ALA A 50 -9.75 -28.10 18.52
CA ALA A 50 -8.92 -27.43 17.53
C ALA A 50 -7.79 -26.73 18.29
N LEU A 51 -6.57 -27.17 18.08
CA LEU A 51 -5.41 -26.47 18.63
C LEU A 51 -5.25 -25.15 17.90
N ALA A 52 -4.77 -24.12 18.60
CA ALA A 52 -4.55 -22.81 17.96
C ALA A 52 -3.76 -22.93 16.63
N ARG A 53 -2.79 -23.84 16.56
CA ARG A 53 -2.00 -24.12 15.35
C ARG A 53 -2.80 -24.70 14.16
N ASN A 54 -4.06 -25.10 14.39
CA ASN A 54 -4.95 -25.61 13.32
C ASN A 54 -5.76 -24.49 12.65
N ILE A 55 -5.59 -23.24 13.08
CA ILE A 55 -6.32 -22.08 12.58
C ILE A 55 -5.36 -21.19 11.82
N LEU A 56 -5.69 -20.91 10.56
CA LEU A 56 -5.05 -19.90 9.72
C LEU A 56 -6.06 -18.79 9.45
N ALA A 57 -5.74 -17.58 9.85
CA ALA A 57 -6.51 -16.38 9.54
C ALA A 57 -5.67 -15.47 8.63
N VAL A 58 -6.19 -15.21 7.45
CA VAL A 58 -5.49 -14.41 6.44
C VAL A 58 -6.19 -13.07 6.28
N THR A 59 -5.39 -11.99 6.28
CA THR A 59 -5.85 -10.62 6.07
C THR A 59 -5.17 -10.02 4.85
N PHE A 60 -5.66 -8.86 4.40
CA PHE A 60 -5.07 -8.17 3.24
C PHE A 60 -3.80 -7.38 3.61
N THR A 61 -3.73 -6.78 4.82
CA THR A 61 -2.59 -5.97 5.26
C THR A 61 -1.95 -6.50 6.54
N ASN A 62 -0.67 -6.19 6.73
CA ASN A 62 0.06 -6.55 7.95
C ASN A 62 -0.50 -5.83 9.18
N LYS A 63 -0.96 -4.58 9.02
CA LYS A 63 -1.64 -3.82 10.08
C LYS A 63 -2.89 -4.56 10.56
N ALA A 64 -3.76 -4.97 9.64
CA ALA A 64 -4.96 -5.74 9.98
C ALA A 64 -4.62 -7.08 10.67
N ALA A 65 -3.54 -7.75 10.23
CA ALA A 65 -3.06 -8.97 10.88
C ALA A 65 -2.59 -8.72 12.31
N THR A 66 -1.85 -7.64 12.55
CA THR A 66 -1.37 -7.23 13.88
C THR A 66 -2.53 -6.89 14.80
N GLU A 67 -3.46 -6.03 14.36
CA GLU A 67 -4.66 -5.69 15.13
C GLU A 67 -5.52 -6.92 15.45
N MET A 68 -5.66 -7.85 14.51
CA MET A 68 -6.40 -9.09 14.73
C MET A 68 -5.72 -9.95 15.79
N LYS A 69 -4.38 -10.09 15.74
CA LYS A 69 -3.60 -10.81 16.77
C LYS A 69 -3.80 -10.20 18.16
N GLU A 70 -3.68 -8.89 18.29
CA GLU A 70 -3.85 -8.19 19.55
C GLU A 70 -5.25 -8.40 20.14
N ARG A 71 -6.28 -8.29 19.30
CA ARG A 71 -7.67 -8.56 19.71
C ARG A 71 -7.87 -10.00 20.16
N LEU A 72 -7.29 -10.98 19.46
CA LEU A 72 -7.36 -12.40 19.82
C LEU A 72 -6.67 -12.67 21.16
N VAL A 73 -5.48 -12.12 21.39
CA VAL A 73 -4.76 -12.24 22.69
C VAL A 73 -5.56 -11.60 23.81
N LYS A 74 -6.17 -10.44 23.57
CA LYS A 74 -7.02 -9.76 24.57
C LYS A 74 -8.28 -10.58 24.90
N MET A 75 -8.85 -11.31 23.93
CA MET A 75 -10.10 -12.07 24.12
C MET A 75 -9.90 -13.48 24.66
N ALA A 76 -8.84 -14.17 24.26
CA ALA A 76 -8.62 -15.60 24.55
C ALA A 76 -7.32 -15.85 25.35
N GLY A 77 -6.53 -14.80 25.62
CA GLY A 77 -5.26 -14.91 26.36
C GLY A 77 -4.27 -15.89 25.70
N PRO A 78 -3.53 -16.69 26.52
CA PRO A 78 -2.54 -17.62 25.99
C PRO A 78 -3.09 -18.68 25.03
N ARG A 79 -4.40 -18.97 25.06
CA ARG A 79 -5.03 -19.93 24.14
C ARG A 79 -4.98 -19.48 22.68
N ALA A 80 -4.90 -18.18 22.41
CA ALA A 80 -4.74 -17.63 21.08
C ALA A 80 -3.29 -17.73 20.56
N GLN A 81 -2.31 -18.00 21.43
CA GLN A 81 -0.93 -18.20 21.01
C GLN A 81 -0.84 -19.44 20.14
N GLY A 82 -0.34 -19.28 18.93
CA GLY A 82 -0.27 -20.36 17.93
C GLY A 82 -1.33 -20.30 16.85
N VAL A 83 -2.36 -19.43 16.94
CA VAL A 83 -3.19 -19.07 15.79
C VAL A 83 -2.30 -18.31 14.80
N LEU A 84 -2.19 -18.81 13.57
CA LEU A 84 -1.44 -18.12 12.54
C LEU A 84 -2.32 -17.04 11.92
N VAL A 85 -1.99 -15.78 12.21
CA VAL A 85 -2.65 -14.61 11.60
C VAL A 85 -1.61 -13.87 10.77
N CYS A 86 -1.79 -13.75 9.47
CA CYS A 86 -0.82 -13.13 8.56
C CYS A 86 -1.49 -12.70 7.24
N THR A 87 -0.73 -12.10 6.33
CA THR A 87 -1.19 -11.90 4.93
C THR A 87 -0.91 -13.15 4.09
N PHE A 88 -1.57 -13.28 2.93
CA PHE A 88 -1.29 -14.37 1.98
C PHE A 88 0.19 -14.43 1.61
N HIS A 89 0.81 -13.29 1.33
CA HIS A 89 2.22 -13.22 0.95
C HIS A 89 3.15 -13.62 2.10
N ALA A 90 2.85 -13.19 3.33
CA ALA A 90 3.64 -13.60 4.50
C ALA A 90 3.52 -15.11 4.75
N PHE A 91 2.33 -15.69 4.58
CA PHE A 91 2.11 -17.13 4.64
C PHE A 91 2.89 -17.88 3.56
N GLY A 92 2.80 -17.42 2.31
CA GLY A 92 3.56 -18.00 1.20
C GLY A 92 5.07 -17.91 1.40
N ALA A 93 5.56 -16.79 1.90
CA ALA A 93 6.98 -16.63 2.24
C ALA A 93 7.43 -17.61 3.34
N GLU A 94 6.58 -17.89 4.37
CA GLU A 94 6.85 -18.88 5.41
C GLU A 94 6.95 -20.29 4.81
N MET A 95 5.99 -20.67 3.96
CA MET A 95 6.01 -21.95 3.25
C MET A 95 7.26 -22.11 2.38
N LEU A 96 7.62 -21.08 1.61
CA LEU A 96 8.78 -21.13 0.74
C LEU A 96 10.09 -21.22 1.52
N ARG A 97 10.20 -20.59 2.69
CA ARG A 97 11.39 -20.73 3.56
C ARG A 97 11.62 -22.16 4.02
N GLU A 98 10.54 -22.91 4.24
CA GLU A 98 10.66 -24.34 4.61
C GLU A 98 10.98 -25.20 3.39
N ASP A 99 10.25 -25.07 2.29
CA ASP A 99 10.12 -26.10 1.28
C ASP A 99 10.49 -25.69 -0.16
N ILE A 100 10.94 -24.43 -0.43
CA ILE A 100 11.24 -23.94 -1.80
C ILE A 100 12.30 -24.78 -2.53
N HIS A 101 13.22 -25.41 -1.76
CA HIS A 101 14.27 -26.25 -2.32
C HIS A 101 13.72 -27.44 -3.11
N ARG A 102 12.52 -27.87 -2.82
CA ARG A 102 11.82 -28.95 -3.56
C ARG A 102 11.44 -28.52 -4.99
N LEU A 103 11.33 -27.22 -5.25
CA LEU A 103 11.17 -26.65 -6.60
C LEU A 103 12.54 -26.33 -7.26
N GLY A 104 13.64 -26.70 -6.61
CA GLY A 104 15.00 -26.49 -7.11
C GLY A 104 15.55 -25.07 -6.95
N TRP A 105 14.96 -24.25 -6.05
CA TRP A 105 15.56 -23.00 -5.57
C TRP A 105 16.53 -23.26 -4.42
N PRO A 106 17.49 -22.35 -4.15
CA PRO A 106 18.28 -22.42 -2.93
C PRO A 106 17.38 -22.23 -1.70
N ARG A 107 17.73 -22.87 -0.57
CA ARG A 107 16.95 -22.77 0.68
C ARG A 107 16.80 -21.34 1.19
N LYS A 108 17.83 -20.52 1.01
CA LYS A 108 17.79 -19.10 1.32
C LYS A 108 17.53 -18.34 0.02
N PHE A 109 16.49 -17.55 -0.03
CA PHE A 109 16.14 -16.72 -1.17
C PHE A 109 15.91 -15.27 -0.74
N ALA A 110 16.13 -14.35 -1.66
CA ALA A 110 15.79 -12.94 -1.52
C ALA A 110 14.48 -12.64 -2.25
N ILE A 111 13.79 -11.56 -1.84
CA ILE A 111 12.61 -11.04 -2.56
C ILE A 111 13.07 -9.87 -3.44
N ALA A 112 12.94 -10.03 -4.74
CA ALA A 112 13.33 -9.03 -5.73
C ALA A 112 12.39 -7.80 -5.66
N ASP A 113 12.95 -6.61 -5.54
CA ASP A 113 12.18 -5.38 -5.63
C ASP A 113 11.87 -5.00 -7.08
N MET A 114 11.12 -3.90 -7.28
CA MET A 114 10.75 -3.45 -8.64
C MET A 114 11.98 -3.09 -9.50
N GLY A 115 13.04 -2.55 -8.90
CA GLY A 115 14.28 -2.22 -9.61
C GLY A 115 14.98 -3.48 -10.11
N ASP A 116 15.08 -4.49 -9.24
CA ASP A 116 15.63 -5.80 -9.54
C ASP A 116 14.85 -6.48 -10.67
N GLN A 117 13.53 -6.49 -10.55
CA GLN A 117 12.63 -7.09 -11.56
C GLN A 117 12.79 -6.40 -12.91
N LEU A 118 12.78 -5.05 -12.97
CA LEU A 118 12.95 -4.31 -14.21
C LEU A 118 14.31 -4.53 -14.88
N ALA A 119 15.38 -4.68 -14.08
CA ALA A 119 16.70 -5.00 -14.61
C ALA A 119 16.74 -6.39 -15.28
N LEU A 120 16.10 -7.38 -14.65
CA LEU A 120 15.97 -8.74 -15.20
C LEU A 120 15.11 -8.76 -16.47
N ILE A 121 13.99 -8.04 -16.47
CA ILE A 121 13.13 -7.92 -17.67
C ILE A 121 13.88 -7.29 -18.83
N ARG A 122 14.58 -6.15 -18.62
CA ARG A 122 15.39 -5.54 -19.70
C ARG A 122 16.47 -6.46 -20.22
N ARG A 123 17.10 -7.26 -19.34
CA ARG A 123 18.05 -8.27 -19.75
C ARG A 123 17.39 -9.33 -20.64
N ALA A 124 16.28 -9.89 -20.20
CA ALA A 124 15.54 -10.90 -20.96
C ALA A 124 15.02 -10.35 -22.31
N MET A 125 14.57 -9.09 -22.36
CA MET A 125 14.20 -8.43 -23.62
C MET A 125 15.39 -8.34 -24.59
N ARG A 126 16.56 -7.92 -24.12
CA ARG A 126 17.79 -7.87 -24.95
C ARG A 126 18.23 -9.25 -25.45
N ASP A 127 18.11 -10.28 -24.62
CA ASP A 127 18.45 -11.66 -25.02
C ASP A 127 17.55 -12.14 -26.18
N HIS A 128 16.31 -11.65 -26.24
CA HIS A 128 15.37 -11.87 -27.36
C HIS A 128 15.43 -10.80 -28.47
N LYS A 129 16.44 -9.90 -28.45
CA LYS A 129 16.61 -8.79 -29.41
C LYS A 129 15.41 -7.85 -29.48
N VAL A 130 14.66 -7.71 -28.40
CA VAL A 130 13.57 -6.73 -28.25
C VAL A 130 14.18 -5.39 -27.85
N ASP A 131 13.89 -4.35 -28.64
CA ASP A 131 14.38 -2.98 -28.38
C ASP A 131 13.61 -2.37 -27.18
N ASP A 132 14.34 -2.08 -26.10
CA ASP A 132 13.78 -1.47 -24.87
C ASP A 132 13.41 0.02 -25.02
N ARG A 133 13.74 0.65 -26.17
CA ARG A 133 13.27 1.98 -26.55
C ARG A 133 11.89 1.95 -27.23
N ALA A 134 11.60 0.85 -27.96
CA ALA A 134 10.32 0.65 -28.62
C ALA A 134 9.26 0.08 -27.69
N PHE A 135 9.69 -0.74 -26.71
CA PHE A 135 8.79 -1.42 -25.77
C PHE A 135 9.19 -1.15 -24.31
N ASP A 136 8.22 -0.65 -23.54
CA ASP A 136 8.44 -0.34 -22.12
C ASP A 136 8.52 -1.60 -21.25
N ALA A 137 9.70 -1.84 -20.66
CA ALA A 137 9.93 -2.95 -19.75
C ALA A 137 8.99 -2.95 -18.53
N ARG A 138 8.47 -1.80 -18.11
CA ARG A 138 7.48 -1.72 -17.03
C ARG A 138 6.14 -2.32 -17.44
N LYS A 139 5.72 -2.09 -18.69
CA LYS A 139 4.49 -2.69 -19.22
C LYS A 139 4.62 -4.21 -19.31
N VAL A 140 5.76 -4.72 -19.78
CA VAL A 140 6.05 -6.16 -19.81
C VAL A 140 6.02 -6.75 -18.40
N LEU A 141 6.66 -6.09 -17.41
CA LEU A 141 6.60 -6.52 -16.01
C LEU A 141 5.16 -6.55 -15.47
N THR A 142 4.35 -5.54 -15.80
CA THR A 142 2.94 -5.48 -15.39
C THR A 142 2.15 -6.66 -15.96
N LEU A 143 2.38 -7.03 -17.21
CA LEU A 143 1.71 -8.18 -17.86
C LEU A 143 2.16 -9.51 -17.25
N ILE A 144 3.46 -9.68 -16.94
CA ILE A 144 3.95 -10.85 -16.21
C ILE A 144 3.31 -10.95 -14.82
N SER A 145 3.24 -9.84 -14.07
CA SER A 145 2.58 -9.79 -12.78
C SER A 145 1.11 -10.16 -12.88
N LYS A 146 0.41 -9.64 -13.89
CA LYS A 146 -0.99 -10.00 -14.18
C LYS A 146 -1.15 -11.51 -14.45
N ALA A 147 -0.26 -12.09 -15.26
CA ALA A 147 -0.25 -13.53 -15.52
C ALA A 147 -0.04 -14.35 -14.23
N LYS A 148 0.95 -13.99 -13.40
CA LYS A 148 1.20 -14.65 -12.11
C LYS A 148 0.01 -14.54 -11.16
N ASN A 149 -0.61 -13.36 -11.05
CA ASN A 149 -1.79 -13.12 -10.21
C ASN A 149 -3.04 -13.88 -10.70
N SER A 150 -3.10 -14.21 -12.01
CA SER A 150 -4.09 -15.12 -12.58
C SER A 150 -3.75 -16.61 -12.36
N GLY A 151 -2.63 -16.92 -11.69
CA GLY A 151 -2.17 -18.28 -11.45
C GLY A 151 -1.50 -18.95 -12.66
N LEU A 152 -1.09 -18.17 -13.67
CA LEU A 152 -0.45 -18.66 -14.88
C LEU A 152 1.06 -18.76 -14.68
N GLU A 153 1.61 -19.95 -14.97
CA GLU A 153 3.05 -20.20 -14.99
C GLU A 153 3.63 -19.87 -16.39
N PRO A 154 4.98 -19.70 -16.52
CA PRO A 154 5.60 -19.30 -17.79
C PRO A 154 5.23 -20.15 -18.99
N GLN A 155 4.97 -21.46 -18.78
CA GLN A 155 4.60 -22.41 -19.84
C GLN A 155 3.10 -22.44 -20.16
N LEU A 156 2.28 -21.81 -19.32
CA LEU A 156 0.82 -21.81 -19.42
C LEU A 156 0.28 -20.46 -19.94
N SER A 157 1.10 -19.71 -20.67
CA SER A 157 0.65 -18.45 -21.26
C SER A 157 -0.51 -18.69 -22.24
N PRO A 158 -1.58 -17.85 -22.24
CA PRO A 158 -2.78 -18.12 -23.01
C PRO A 158 -2.52 -18.28 -24.51
N GLU A 159 -3.16 -19.24 -25.14
CA GLU A 159 -3.32 -19.30 -26.58
C GLU A 159 -4.15 -18.08 -27.03
N GLY A 160 -3.57 -17.22 -27.86
CA GLY A 160 -4.25 -16.01 -28.37
C GLY A 160 -3.52 -14.74 -27.97
N MET A 161 -2.39 -14.48 -28.61
CA MET A 161 -1.64 -13.22 -28.44
C MET A 161 -2.43 -12.08 -29.09
N GLY A 162 -2.85 -11.10 -28.24
CA GLY A 162 -3.66 -9.99 -28.71
C GLY A 162 -2.83 -8.88 -29.36
N ASP A 163 -1.68 -8.51 -28.81
CA ASP A 163 -0.80 -7.47 -29.30
C ASP A 163 0.69 -7.82 -29.16
N ASP A 164 1.57 -6.92 -29.64
CA ASP A 164 3.02 -7.11 -29.59
C ASP A 164 3.55 -7.27 -28.16
N TYR A 165 2.92 -6.63 -27.18
CA TYR A 165 3.31 -6.76 -25.78
C TYR A 165 2.97 -8.14 -25.20
N ASP A 166 1.87 -8.75 -25.62
CA ASP A 166 1.51 -10.11 -25.22
C ASP A 166 2.56 -11.11 -25.74
N LEU A 167 2.96 -10.95 -27.02
CA LEU A 167 4.03 -11.76 -27.62
C LEU A 167 5.37 -11.61 -26.87
N ILE A 168 5.78 -10.37 -26.60
CA ILE A 168 7.02 -10.08 -25.88
C ILE A 168 6.95 -10.67 -24.47
N THR A 169 5.82 -10.52 -23.79
CA THR A 169 5.60 -11.06 -22.45
C THR A 169 5.76 -12.58 -22.44
N HIS A 170 5.18 -13.27 -23.42
CA HIS A 170 5.31 -14.72 -23.57
C HIS A 170 6.77 -15.15 -23.78
N LEU A 171 7.53 -14.42 -24.57
CA LEU A 171 8.96 -14.73 -24.81
C LEU A 171 9.84 -14.43 -23.59
N VAL A 172 9.55 -13.33 -22.89
CA VAL A 172 10.40 -12.82 -21.79
C VAL A 172 10.11 -13.52 -20.45
N TYR A 173 8.87 -13.90 -20.18
CA TYR A 173 8.48 -14.46 -18.89
C TYR A 173 9.25 -15.72 -18.48
N PRO A 174 9.46 -16.74 -19.35
CA PRO A 174 10.27 -17.91 -19.00
C PRO A 174 11.71 -17.55 -18.58
N ASN A 175 12.36 -16.66 -19.35
CA ASN A 175 13.72 -16.23 -19.08
C ASN A 175 13.83 -15.38 -17.82
N TYR A 176 12.84 -14.52 -17.56
CA TYR A 176 12.73 -13.76 -16.32
C TYR A 176 12.65 -14.69 -15.10
N GLN A 177 11.81 -15.73 -15.16
CA GLN A 177 11.64 -16.68 -14.07
C GLN A 177 12.90 -17.53 -13.83
N LEU A 178 13.59 -17.93 -14.91
CA LEU A 178 14.88 -18.62 -14.82
C LEU A 178 15.96 -17.72 -14.22
N ALA A 179 15.97 -16.44 -14.56
CA ALA A 179 16.93 -15.48 -14.02
C ALA A 179 16.71 -15.23 -12.52
N LEU A 180 15.45 -15.10 -12.06
CA LEU A 180 15.12 -15.04 -10.63
C LEU A 180 15.63 -16.29 -9.91
N LYS A 181 15.37 -17.47 -10.44
CA LYS A 181 15.83 -18.74 -9.85
C LYS A 181 17.35 -18.82 -9.78
N ALA A 182 18.05 -18.45 -10.85
CA ALA A 182 19.51 -18.45 -10.90
C ALA A 182 20.16 -17.52 -9.89
N GLN A 183 19.53 -16.37 -9.61
CA GLN A 183 19.97 -15.44 -8.58
C GLN A 183 19.56 -15.85 -7.15
N GLY A 184 18.81 -16.95 -7.00
CA GLY A 184 18.26 -17.34 -5.71
C GLY A 184 17.24 -16.34 -5.19
N SER A 185 16.45 -15.75 -6.08
CA SER A 185 15.44 -14.75 -5.75
C SER A 185 14.06 -15.19 -6.20
N VAL A 186 13.04 -14.65 -5.57
CA VAL A 186 11.63 -14.72 -5.98
C VAL A 186 11.09 -13.29 -6.09
N ASP A 187 10.12 -13.03 -6.94
CA ASP A 187 9.40 -11.77 -6.87
C ASP A 187 8.20 -11.86 -5.90
N PHE A 188 7.48 -10.77 -5.76
CA PHE A 188 6.36 -10.71 -4.82
C PHE A 188 5.20 -11.64 -5.23
N ASP A 189 4.96 -11.79 -6.52
CA ASP A 189 3.88 -12.63 -7.04
C ASP A 189 4.24 -14.12 -6.90
N ASP A 190 5.54 -14.47 -6.93
CA ASP A 190 6.03 -15.82 -6.65
C ASP A 190 5.70 -16.30 -5.23
N LEU A 191 5.54 -15.36 -4.27
CA LEU A 191 5.12 -15.70 -2.90
C LEU A 191 3.71 -16.32 -2.84
N LEU A 192 2.95 -16.24 -3.92
CA LEU A 192 1.63 -16.86 -4.07
C LEU A 192 1.68 -18.04 -5.05
N LEU A 193 2.34 -17.85 -6.18
CA LEU A 193 2.37 -18.83 -7.27
C LEU A 193 3.17 -20.09 -6.87
N LEU A 194 4.37 -19.92 -6.32
CA LEU A 194 5.23 -21.05 -5.95
C LEU A 194 4.71 -21.90 -4.79
N PRO A 195 4.08 -21.35 -3.72
CA PRO A 195 3.40 -22.16 -2.71
C PRO A 195 2.26 -23.01 -3.29
N ALA A 196 1.44 -22.45 -4.19
CA ALA A 196 0.39 -23.21 -4.87
C ALA A 196 1.00 -24.35 -5.72
N ARG A 197 2.11 -24.08 -6.41
CA ARG A 197 2.87 -25.08 -7.15
C ARG A 197 3.44 -26.17 -6.25
N LEU A 198 4.04 -25.82 -5.11
CA LEU A 198 4.52 -26.81 -4.11
C LEU A 198 3.43 -27.77 -3.68
N LEU A 199 2.24 -27.25 -3.32
CA LEU A 199 1.13 -28.08 -2.88
C LEU A 199 0.55 -28.93 -4.00
N ARG A 200 0.68 -28.51 -5.25
CA ARG A 200 0.19 -29.26 -6.42
C ARG A 200 1.15 -30.37 -6.84
N GLU A 201 2.48 -30.10 -6.80
CA GLU A 201 3.50 -31.05 -7.24
C GLU A 201 3.92 -32.05 -6.14
N HIS A 202 3.65 -31.75 -4.84
CA HIS A 202 4.09 -32.52 -3.70
C HIS A 202 2.91 -32.89 -2.78
N GLU A 203 2.37 -34.08 -2.95
CA GLU A 203 1.19 -34.56 -2.19
C GLU A 203 1.46 -34.61 -0.67
N ASP A 204 2.68 -35.03 -0.26
CA ASP A 204 3.09 -35.06 1.14
C ASP A 204 3.04 -33.67 1.80
N LEU A 205 3.41 -32.61 1.08
CA LEU A 205 3.30 -31.23 1.55
C LEU A 205 1.83 -30.79 1.60
N ASN A 206 1.06 -31.11 0.57
CA ASN A 206 -0.38 -30.82 0.58
C ASN A 206 -1.06 -31.43 1.79
N GLU A 207 -0.80 -32.73 2.08
CA GLU A 207 -1.32 -33.37 3.28
C GLU A 207 -0.85 -32.73 4.58
N LYS A 208 0.48 -32.38 4.67
CA LYS A 208 1.06 -31.69 5.84
C LYS A 208 0.29 -30.42 6.17
N TYR A 209 0.08 -29.54 5.17
CA TYR A 209 -0.55 -28.24 5.37
C TYR A 209 -2.07 -28.36 5.56
N THR A 210 -2.76 -29.24 4.85
CA THR A 210 -4.21 -29.50 4.99
C THR A 210 -4.54 -30.08 6.38
N ARG A 211 -3.70 -30.99 6.91
CA ARG A 211 -3.84 -31.52 8.27
C ARG A 211 -3.53 -30.46 9.34
N ARG A 212 -2.55 -29.57 9.08
CA ARG A 212 -2.18 -28.48 9.99
C ARG A 212 -3.30 -27.45 10.08
N PHE A 213 -3.80 -26.95 8.94
CA PHE A 213 -4.77 -25.85 8.90
C PHE A 213 -6.18 -26.39 8.60
N ARG A 214 -6.87 -26.80 9.65
CA ARG A 214 -8.24 -27.33 9.55
C ARG A 214 -9.31 -26.25 9.42
N TYR A 215 -9.00 -25.01 9.84
CA TYR A 215 -9.88 -23.85 9.78
C TYR A 215 -9.16 -22.70 9.08
N LEU A 216 -9.70 -22.30 7.96
CA LEU A 216 -9.19 -21.20 7.15
C LEU A 216 -10.17 -20.03 7.25
N LEU A 217 -9.68 -18.86 7.67
CA LEU A 217 -10.49 -17.65 7.72
C LEU A 217 -9.81 -16.60 6.84
N VAL A 218 -10.59 -15.94 5.98
CA VAL A 218 -10.07 -14.93 5.05
C VAL A 218 -10.87 -13.65 5.24
N ASP A 219 -10.20 -12.56 5.63
CA ASP A 219 -10.77 -11.21 5.70
C ASP A 219 -10.55 -10.48 4.37
N GLU A 220 -11.42 -9.52 4.08
CA GLU A 220 -11.43 -8.74 2.83
C GLU A 220 -11.36 -9.64 1.58
N PHE A 221 -12.17 -10.71 1.57
CA PHE A 221 -12.12 -11.76 0.55
C PHE A 221 -12.36 -11.25 -0.88
N GLN A 222 -13.10 -10.15 -1.07
CA GLN A 222 -13.34 -9.50 -2.36
C GLN A 222 -12.07 -8.96 -3.03
N ASP A 223 -10.96 -8.81 -2.27
CA ASP A 223 -9.69 -8.32 -2.80
C ASP A 223 -8.74 -9.45 -3.21
N THR A 224 -9.20 -10.71 -3.14
CA THR A 224 -8.39 -11.86 -3.53
C THR A 224 -8.24 -11.98 -5.05
N ASN A 225 -7.03 -12.38 -5.49
CA ASN A 225 -6.73 -12.74 -6.88
C ASN A 225 -6.83 -14.27 -7.09
N MET A 226 -6.69 -14.72 -8.34
CA MET A 226 -6.80 -16.14 -8.67
C MET A 226 -5.65 -16.98 -8.10
N ALA A 227 -4.44 -16.45 -7.97
CA ALA A 227 -3.33 -17.17 -7.34
C ALA A 227 -3.62 -17.43 -5.85
N GLN A 228 -4.15 -16.44 -5.12
CA GLN A 228 -4.60 -16.59 -3.73
C GLN A 228 -5.77 -17.57 -3.61
N MET A 229 -6.73 -17.50 -4.53
CA MET A 229 -7.86 -18.45 -4.58
C MET A 229 -7.38 -19.89 -4.81
N ASN A 230 -6.44 -20.09 -5.74
CA ASN A 230 -5.86 -21.42 -6.01
C ASN A 230 -5.13 -21.96 -4.77
N LEU A 231 -4.32 -21.12 -4.10
CA LEU A 231 -3.65 -21.50 -2.86
C LEU A 231 -4.66 -21.87 -1.77
N LEU A 232 -5.71 -21.07 -1.59
CA LEU A 232 -6.77 -21.33 -0.61
C LEU A 232 -7.50 -22.64 -0.87
N ARG A 233 -7.82 -22.94 -2.14
CA ARG A 233 -8.48 -24.21 -2.53
C ARG A 233 -7.62 -25.44 -2.23
N LEU A 234 -6.31 -25.36 -2.49
CA LEU A 234 -5.35 -26.42 -2.18
C LEU A 234 -5.26 -26.66 -0.67
N LEU A 235 -5.18 -25.58 0.12
CA LEU A 235 -5.14 -25.65 1.59
C LEU A 235 -6.44 -26.17 2.20
N ALA A 236 -7.58 -25.82 1.64
CA ALA A 236 -8.90 -26.25 2.13
C ALA A 236 -9.11 -27.77 1.98
N GLY A 237 -8.49 -28.41 1.00
CA GLY A 237 -8.53 -29.82 0.75
C GLY A 237 -9.96 -30.40 0.73
N LYS A 238 -10.14 -31.59 1.32
CA LYS A 238 -11.45 -32.27 1.39
C LYS A 238 -12.36 -31.72 2.48
N VAL A 239 -11.81 -31.16 3.55
CA VAL A 239 -12.57 -30.69 4.72
C VAL A 239 -13.33 -29.40 4.44
N ARG A 240 -12.75 -28.50 3.64
CA ARG A 240 -13.34 -27.25 3.15
C ARG A 240 -13.89 -26.31 4.25
N ASN A 241 -13.32 -26.31 5.44
CA ASN A 241 -13.69 -25.36 6.49
C ASN A 241 -13.09 -23.98 6.19
N VAL A 242 -13.65 -23.31 5.20
CA VAL A 242 -13.26 -21.98 4.76
C VAL A 242 -14.33 -20.98 5.18
N CYS A 243 -13.97 -19.97 5.95
CA CYS A 243 -14.82 -18.84 6.27
C CYS A 243 -14.26 -17.60 5.55
N ALA A 244 -14.90 -17.20 4.46
CA ALA A 244 -14.62 -16.00 3.72
C ALA A 244 -15.49 -14.86 4.22
N VAL A 245 -14.88 -13.72 4.61
CA VAL A 245 -15.59 -12.52 5.04
C VAL A 245 -15.21 -11.39 4.10
N GLY A 246 -16.19 -10.71 3.53
CA GLY A 246 -15.94 -9.67 2.56
C GLY A 246 -17.15 -8.82 2.19
N ASP A 247 -16.92 -7.82 1.37
CA ASP A 247 -17.90 -6.90 0.83
C ASP A 247 -17.60 -6.65 -0.66
N ASP A 248 -18.37 -7.24 -1.55
CA ASP A 248 -18.23 -7.06 -3.00
C ASP A 248 -18.36 -5.58 -3.42
N ASP A 249 -19.11 -4.77 -2.65
CA ASP A 249 -19.24 -3.32 -2.86
C ASP A 249 -17.96 -2.55 -2.47
N GLN A 250 -16.98 -3.20 -1.83
CA GLN A 250 -15.66 -2.63 -1.49
C GLN A 250 -14.49 -3.26 -2.29
N ALA A 251 -14.77 -3.95 -3.40
CA ALA A 251 -13.75 -4.48 -4.31
C ALA A 251 -13.16 -3.34 -5.15
N ILE A 252 -11.99 -2.82 -4.76
CA ILE A 252 -11.35 -1.63 -5.35
C ILE A 252 -9.87 -1.87 -5.74
N TYR A 253 -9.45 -3.12 -5.89
CA TYR A 253 -8.06 -3.49 -6.19
C TYR A 253 -7.92 -4.36 -7.46
N SER A 254 -8.82 -4.19 -8.47
CA SER A 254 -8.70 -4.92 -9.74
C SER A 254 -7.37 -4.61 -10.45
N TRP A 255 -6.88 -3.37 -10.33
CA TRP A 255 -5.58 -2.96 -10.84
C TRP A 255 -4.38 -3.68 -10.19
N ARG A 256 -4.58 -4.34 -9.03
CA ARG A 256 -3.63 -5.26 -8.37
C ARG A 256 -3.92 -6.73 -8.69
N GLY A 257 -4.82 -7.01 -9.61
CA GLY A 257 -5.23 -8.35 -10.00
C GLY A 257 -6.31 -8.97 -9.12
N ALA A 258 -6.95 -8.20 -8.20
CA ALA A 258 -8.09 -8.69 -7.45
C ALA A 258 -9.26 -9.03 -8.40
N GLU A 259 -9.93 -10.15 -8.12
CA GLU A 259 -11.02 -10.67 -8.94
C GLU A 259 -12.32 -10.71 -8.12
N VAL A 260 -13.22 -9.76 -8.36
CA VAL A 260 -14.48 -9.66 -7.61
C VAL A 260 -15.35 -10.91 -7.79
N ARG A 261 -15.20 -11.64 -8.89
CA ARG A 261 -15.92 -12.91 -9.12
C ARG A 261 -15.63 -13.96 -8.05
N ASN A 262 -14.47 -13.92 -7.41
CA ASN A 262 -14.15 -14.82 -6.31
C ASN A 262 -15.20 -14.79 -5.19
N ILE A 263 -15.69 -13.60 -4.83
CA ILE A 263 -16.75 -13.47 -3.81
C ILE A 263 -18.14 -13.65 -4.42
N LEU A 264 -18.38 -13.19 -5.63
CA LEU A 264 -19.68 -13.32 -6.30
C LEU A 264 -20.02 -14.79 -6.57
N GLU A 265 -19.02 -15.58 -6.98
CA GLU A 265 -19.13 -16.98 -7.38
C GLU A 265 -18.56 -17.94 -6.31
N PHE A 266 -18.57 -17.54 -5.03
CA PHE A 266 -17.98 -18.32 -3.93
C PHE A 266 -18.47 -19.76 -3.87
N ASP A 267 -19.78 -20.00 -4.11
CA ASP A 267 -20.35 -21.36 -4.12
C ASP A 267 -19.80 -22.24 -5.25
N SER A 268 -19.43 -21.67 -6.39
CA SER A 268 -18.77 -22.40 -7.48
C SER A 268 -17.38 -22.88 -7.08
N HIS A 269 -16.66 -22.08 -6.30
CA HIS A 269 -15.33 -22.43 -5.77
C HIS A 269 -15.42 -23.42 -4.59
N PHE A 270 -16.44 -23.27 -3.74
CA PHE A 270 -16.68 -24.07 -2.55
C PHE A 270 -18.12 -24.58 -2.51
N PRO A 271 -18.46 -25.61 -3.31
CA PRO A 271 -19.82 -26.12 -3.40
C PRO A 271 -20.42 -26.53 -2.06
N GLY A 272 -21.70 -26.16 -1.86
CA GLY A 272 -22.41 -26.36 -0.62
C GLY A 272 -22.12 -25.29 0.44
N SER A 273 -21.63 -24.16 0.01
CA SER A 273 -21.35 -23.05 0.91
C SER A 273 -22.64 -22.46 1.51
N ARG A 274 -22.53 -22.03 2.78
CA ARG A 274 -23.57 -21.25 3.45
C ARG A 274 -23.26 -19.77 3.31
N GLU A 275 -24.28 -18.93 3.08
CA GLU A 275 -24.15 -17.46 3.03
C GLU A 275 -24.87 -16.84 4.23
N VAL A 276 -24.16 -15.93 4.93
CA VAL A 276 -24.69 -15.08 6.01
C VAL A 276 -24.47 -13.64 5.66
N ARG A 277 -25.51 -12.78 5.77
CA ARG A 277 -25.46 -11.36 5.45
C ARG A 277 -25.40 -10.51 6.71
N LEU A 278 -24.41 -9.59 6.79
CA LEU A 278 -24.30 -8.62 7.86
C LEU A 278 -24.66 -7.24 7.29
N GLU A 279 -25.93 -6.83 7.46
CA GLU A 279 -26.47 -5.61 6.88
C GLU A 279 -26.62 -4.47 7.90
N GLN A 280 -26.46 -4.74 9.20
CA GLN A 280 -26.51 -3.71 10.23
C GLN A 280 -25.16 -2.98 10.32
N ASN A 281 -25.18 -1.68 10.05
CA ASN A 281 -24.01 -0.80 10.16
C ASN A 281 -23.98 -0.15 11.54
N TYR A 282 -22.82 -0.16 12.20
CA TYR A 282 -22.59 0.43 13.52
C TYR A 282 -21.73 1.70 13.48
N ARG A 283 -21.29 2.09 12.28
CA ARG A 283 -20.35 3.18 12.05
C ARG A 283 -21.03 4.51 11.77
N SER A 284 -21.86 4.56 10.74
CA SER A 284 -22.30 5.78 10.09
C SER A 284 -23.73 6.16 10.47
N MET A 285 -24.03 7.46 10.40
CA MET A 285 -25.39 7.98 10.49
C MET A 285 -26.23 7.54 9.29
N GLN A 286 -27.55 7.50 9.45
CA GLN A 286 -28.52 7.08 8.44
C GLN A 286 -28.33 7.82 7.10
N VAL A 287 -28.18 9.14 7.14
CA VAL A 287 -28.05 9.99 5.93
C VAL A 287 -26.84 9.60 5.07
N VAL A 288 -25.72 9.28 5.71
CA VAL A 288 -24.50 8.83 5.01
C VAL A 288 -24.72 7.48 4.37
N LEU A 289 -25.41 6.59 5.08
CA LEU A 289 -25.69 5.23 4.64
C LEU A 289 -26.67 5.17 3.48
N ASP A 290 -27.71 6.03 3.52
CA ASP A 290 -28.69 6.14 2.43
C ASP A 290 -28.01 6.63 1.13
N ALA A 291 -27.11 7.61 1.24
CA ALA A 291 -26.32 8.07 0.11
C ALA A 291 -25.40 6.95 -0.45
N ALA A 292 -24.70 6.23 0.43
CA ALA A 292 -23.85 5.13 0.02
C ALA A 292 -24.65 4.00 -0.67
N ASN A 293 -25.79 3.61 -0.10
CA ASN A 293 -26.68 2.62 -0.69
C ASN A 293 -27.20 3.04 -2.08
N ALA A 294 -27.56 4.31 -2.25
CA ALA A 294 -28.08 4.83 -3.52
C ALA A 294 -27.01 4.82 -4.61
N VAL A 295 -25.78 5.25 -4.29
CA VAL A 295 -24.67 5.23 -5.24
C VAL A 295 -24.36 3.80 -5.67
N ILE A 296 -24.19 2.86 -4.73
CA ILE A 296 -23.74 1.51 -5.05
C ILE A 296 -24.81 0.64 -5.72
N ALA A 297 -26.09 0.95 -5.50
CA ALA A 297 -27.22 0.23 -6.11
C ALA A 297 -27.24 0.28 -7.65
N LYS A 298 -26.50 1.23 -8.24
CA LYS A 298 -26.37 1.36 -9.71
C LYS A 298 -25.40 0.38 -10.35
N ASN A 299 -24.60 -0.34 -9.55
CA ASN A 299 -23.74 -1.40 -10.11
C ASN A 299 -24.57 -2.64 -10.42
N PRO A 300 -24.44 -3.20 -11.65
CA PRO A 300 -25.23 -4.37 -12.06
C PRO A 300 -24.75 -5.68 -11.39
N GLU A 301 -23.43 -5.88 -11.33
CA GLU A 301 -22.82 -7.07 -10.77
C GLU A 301 -22.50 -6.90 -9.29
N ARG A 302 -23.45 -7.28 -8.41
CA ARG A 302 -23.29 -7.28 -6.96
C ARG A 302 -24.21 -8.28 -6.27
N LYS A 303 -23.80 -8.73 -5.08
CA LYS A 303 -24.67 -9.51 -4.17
C LYS A 303 -25.72 -8.58 -3.55
N ALA A 304 -26.98 -8.98 -3.63
CA ALA A 304 -28.08 -8.16 -3.09
C ALA A 304 -27.95 -8.01 -1.57
N LYS A 305 -27.70 -6.78 -1.12
CA LYS A 305 -27.69 -6.37 0.29
C LYS A 305 -28.03 -4.90 0.39
N ARG A 306 -28.63 -4.50 1.53
CA ARG A 306 -28.93 -3.11 1.85
C ARG A 306 -28.50 -2.81 3.28
N MET A 307 -27.58 -1.90 3.43
CA MET A 307 -27.10 -1.50 4.74
C MET A 307 -28.14 -0.64 5.47
N TRP A 308 -28.30 -0.89 6.76
CA TRP A 308 -29.16 -0.11 7.65
C TRP A 308 -28.48 0.15 8.99
N THR A 309 -28.93 1.15 9.75
CA THR A 309 -28.33 1.54 11.04
C THR A 309 -29.39 2.00 12.03
N ASP A 310 -29.11 1.82 13.33
CA ASP A 310 -29.91 2.39 14.42
C ASP A 310 -29.52 3.85 14.71
N ARG A 311 -28.46 4.39 14.08
CA ARG A 311 -28.00 5.77 14.21
C ARG A 311 -28.80 6.67 13.28
N LEU A 312 -30.06 6.90 13.66
CA LEU A 312 -31.03 7.63 12.85
C LEU A 312 -30.67 9.12 12.70
N GLY A 313 -31.11 9.72 11.58
CA GLY A 313 -30.89 11.15 11.27
C GLY A 313 -29.46 11.40 10.76
N GLY A 314 -28.91 12.54 11.19
CA GLY A 314 -27.61 13.07 10.73
C GLY A 314 -27.77 14.37 9.94
N GLU A 315 -26.70 15.15 9.84
CA GLU A 315 -26.69 16.35 8.98
C GLU A 315 -26.67 15.92 7.50
N ARG A 316 -27.34 16.73 6.65
CA ARG A 316 -27.32 16.51 5.20
C ARG A 316 -25.90 16.59 4.65
N ILE A 317 -25.61 15.75 3.68
CA ILE A 317 -24.34 15.74 2.95
C ILE A 317 -24.22 17.05 2.17
N LYS A 318 -23.14 17.79 2.39
CA LYS A 318 -22.93 19.05 1.69
C LYS A 318 -22.21 18.79 0.38
N VAL A 319 -22.89 19.07 -0.73
CA VAL A 319 -22.31 19.05 -2.08
C VAL A 319 -21.94 20.47 -2.47
N VAL A 320 -20.64 20.76 -2.50
CA VAL A 320 -20.10 22.11 -2.63
C VAL A 320 -19.45 22.28 -4.00
N THR A 321 -19.93 23.27 -4.77
CA THR A 321 -19.29 23.69 -6.03
C THR A 321 -18.44 24.93 -5.75
N CYS A 322 -17.14 24.84 -5.97
CA CYS A 322 -16.19 25.92 -5.84
C CYS A 322 -15.80 26.48 -7.23
N PRO A 323 -15.44 27.79 -7.34
CA PRO A 323 -15.04 28.37 -8.62
C PRO A 323 -13.85 27.62 -9.28
N ASN A 324 -12.83 27.32 -8.50
CA ASN A 324 -11.62 26.64 -8.94
C ASN A 324 -11.03 25.77 -7.82
N GLU A 325 -9.90 25.10 -8.08
CA GLU A 325 -9.24 24.20 -7.14
C GLU A 325 -8.62 24.90 -5.93
N GLU A 326 -8.21 26.16 -6.03
CA GLU A 326 -7.68 26.93 -4.90
C GLU A 326 -8.80 27.32 -3.94
N GLU A 327 -9.96 27.73 -4.47
CA GLU A 327 -11.15 28.03 -3.68
C GLU A 327 -11.73 26.76 -3.04
N GLU A 328 -11.65 25.60 -3.71
CA GLU A 328 -11.99 24.30 -3.12
C GLU A 328 -11.11 24.02 -1.90
N ALA A 329 -9.79 24.17 -2.04
CA ALA A 329 -8.85 23.96 -0.94
C ALA A 329 -9.07 24.97 0.21
N ARG A 330 -9.35 26.23 -0.12
CA ARG A 330 -9.64 27.29 0.86
C ARG A 330 -10.92 26.98 1.63
N PHE A 331 -11.98 26.55 0.94
CA PHE A 331 -13.22 26.11 1.55
C PHE A 331 -12.99 24.96 2.54
N VAL A 332 -12.27 23.92 2.10
CA VAL A 332 -11.95 22.74 2.94
C VAL A 332 -11.20 23.16 4.20
N ALA A 333 -10.12 23.94 4.05
CA ALA A 333 -9.33 24.40 5.21
C ALA A 333 -10.10 25.31 6.16
N HIS A 334 -11.00 26.15 5.64
CA HIS A 334 -11.88 27.00 6.46
C HIS A 334 -12.90 26.16 7.24
N GLU A 335 -13.56 25.24 6.59
CA GLU A 335 -14.56 24.39 7.24
C GLU A 335 -13.92 23.44 8.27
N ILE A 336 -12.71 22.89 7.99
CA ILE A 336 -11.92 22.15 8.97
C ILE A 336 -11.67 23.01 10.22
N GLN A 337 -11.19 24.25 10.06
CA GLN A 337 -10.95 25.17 11.19
C GLN A 337 -12.23 25.42 12.02
N LYS A 338 -13.35 25.61 11.34
CA LYS A 338 -14.65 25.80 11.97
C LYS A 338 -15.10 24.55 12.75
N GLN A 339 -15.00 23.37 12.15
CA GLN A 339 -15.40 22.11 12.80
C GLN A 339 -14.49 21.75 13.98
N MET A 340 -13.20 22.08 13.90
CA MET A 340 -12.29 21.95 15.05
C MET A 340 -12.69 22.92 16.19
N ALA A 341 -13.10 24.14 15.86
CA ALA A 341 -13.61 25.09 16.85
C ALA A 341 -14.94 24.63 17.50
N LEU A 342 -15.74 23.81 16.79
CA LEU A 342 -16.94 23.16 17.29
C LEU A 342 -16.65 21.87 18.07
N GLY A 343 -15.38 21.48 18.24
CA GLY A 343 -14.95 20.38 19.09
C GLY A 343 -14.66 19.04 18.39
N ILE A 344 -14.61 19.02 17.04
CA ILE A 344 -14.12 17.84 16.33
C ILE A 344 -12.59 17.81 16.42
N SER A 345 -12.03 16.68 16.87
CA SER A 345 -10.58 16.52 16.93
C SER A 345 -9.98 16.43 15.52
N ALA A 346 -8.78 16.98 15.32
CA ALA A 346 -8.11 16.88 14.03
C ALA A 346 -7.91 15.43 13.57
N ASP A 347 -7.67 14.49 14.50
CA ASP A 347 -7.51 13.05 14.21
C ASP A 347 -8.80 12.39 13.68
N ASP A 348 -9.95 13.02 13.94
CA ASP A 348 -11.27 12.57 13.47
C ASP A 348 -11.66 13.17 12.11
N ILE A 349 -10.73 13.88 11.44
CA ILE A 349 -10.98 14.58 10.17
C ILE A 349 -10.08 13.98 9.08
N ALA A 350 -10.70 13.61 7.95
CA ALA A 350 -9.96 13.20 6.75
C ALA A 350 -10.35 14.02 5.53
N VAL A 351 -9.36 14.26 4.66
CA VAL A 351 -9.55 14.78 3.30
C VAL A 351 -9.19 13.68 2.32
N LEU A 352 -10.17 13.18 1.59
CA LEU A 352 -10.03 12.10 0.64
C LEU A 352 -10.00 12.65 -0.79
N TYR A 353 -9.11 12.09 -1.61
CA TYR A 353 -8.98 12.45 -3.01
C TYR A 353 -8.65 11.22 -3.87
N ARG A 354 -8.86 11.33 -5.18
CA ARG A 354 -8.62 10.21 -6.12
C ARG A 354 -7.15 10.05 -6.46
N THR A 355 -6.41 11.14 -6.60
CA THR A 355 -4.99 11.15 -7.00
C THR A 355 -4.17 12.06 -6.09
N ASN A 356 -2.91 11.68 -5.83
CA ASN A 356 -2.01 12.41 -4.93
C ASN A 356 -1.76 13.87 -5.33
N GLY A 357 -1.91 14.21 -6.62
CA GLY A 357 -1.75 15.59 -7.09
C GLY A 357 -2.76 16.57 -6.50
N GLN A 358 -3.92 16.08 -6.06
CA GLN A 358 -4.99 16.91 -5.49
C GLN A 358 -4.71 17.37 -4.05
N SER A 359 -3.75 16.76 -3.35
CA SER A 359 -3.43 17.14 -1.95
C SER A 359 -2.76 18.51 -1.85
N ARG A 360 -1.93 18.91 -2.83
CA ARG A 360 -1.05 20.07 -2.74
C ARG A 360 -1.76 21.39 -2.42
N PRO A 361 -2.83 21.80 -3.12
CA PRO A 361 -3.55 23.03 -2.77
C PRO A 361 -4.13 22.98 -1.34
N VAL A 362 -4.60 21.81 -0.90
CA VAL A 362 -5.13 21.62 0.46
C VAL A 362 -4.01 21.73 1.50
N GLU A 363 -2.85 21.11 1.25
CA GLU A 363 -1.68 21.21 2.12
C GLU A 363 -1.22 22.64 2.32
N GLU A 364 -1.20 23.46 1.23
CA GLU A 364 -0.84 24.86 1.26
C GLU A 364 -1.82 25.67 2.13
N MET A 365 -3.11 25.47 1.97
CA MET A 365 -4.14 26.16 2.75
C MET A 365 -4.15 25.74 4.22
N LEU A 366 -3.94 24.46 4.54
CA LEU A 366 -3.82 24.00 5.94
C LEU A 366 -2.57 24.59 6.61
N ARG A 367 -1.46 24.66 5.90
CA ARG A 367 -0.22 25.27 6.40
C ARG A 367 -0.40 26.78 6.65
N GLU A 368 -1.06 27.50 5.74
CA GLU A 368 -1.38 28.91 5.90
C GLU A 368 -2.22 29.18 7.15
N LYS A 369 -3.18 28.28 7.43
CA LYS A 369 -4.03 28.36 8.61
C LYS A 369 -3.41 27.81 9.90
N GLY A 370 -2.20 27.28 9.85
CA GLY A 370 -1.53 26.67 11.01
C GLY A 370 -2.17 25.38 11.50
N ILE A 371 -2.92 24.68 10.63
CA ILE A 371 -3.56 23.39 10.94
C ILE A 371 -2.54 22.28 10.70
N ALA A 372 -2.26 21.46 11.73
CA ALA A 372 -1.40 20.30 11.61
C ALA A 372 -2.08 19.21 10.76
N TYR A 373 -1.35 18.66 9.79
CA TYR A 373 -1.83 17.60 8.91
C TYR A 373 -0.74 16.55 8.65
N GLU A 374 -1.17 15.40 8.17
CA GLU A 374 -0.31 14.36 7.62
C GLU A 374 -0.84 13.92 6.25
N VAL A 375 0.06 13.54 5.36
CA VAL A 375 -0.29 13.00 4.04
C VAL A 375 0.08 11.52 4.02
N VAL A 376 -0.95 10.70 3.92
CA VAL A 376 -0.81 9.24 3.80
C VAL A 376 -0.62 8.91 2.32
N GLY A 377 0.46 8.16 1.96
CA GLY A 377 0.78 7.84 0.55
C GLY A 377 1.67 8.86 -0.16
N GLY A 378 2.38 9.67 0.58
CA GLY A 378 3.48 10.49 0.03
C GLY A 378 4.59 9.62 -0.55
N SER A 379 5.51 10.20 -1.36
CA SER A 379 6.62 9.45 -1.98
C SER A 379 7.23 8.44 -1.00
N GLU A 380 7.15 7.17 -1.35
CA GLU A 380 7.53 6.05 -0.51
C GLU A 380 8.91 6.30 0.12
N PHE A 381 8.98 6.20 1.43
CA PHE A 381 10.23 6.40 2.20
C PHE A 381 11.37 5.55 1.64
N PHE A 382 11.06 4.31 1.27
CA PHE A 382 11.99 3.35 0.71
C PHE A 382 12.40 3.65 -0.74
N ASP A 383 11.70 4.58 -1.44
CA ASP A 383 12.06 5.03 -2.79
C ASP A 383 13.12 6.14 -2.79
N ARG A 384 13.42 6.73 -1.64
CA ARG A 384 14.47 7.73 -1.51
C ARG A 384 15.82 7.13 -1.84
N ARG A 385 16.62 7.89 -2.63
CA ARG A 385 17.92 7.42 -3.14
C ARG A 385 18.84 6.94 -2.02
N GLU A 386 19.00 7.73 -0.97
CA GLU A 386 19.86 7.43 0.17
C GLU A 386 19.42 6.19 0.94
N VAL A 387 18.11 5.94 1.03
CA VAL A 387 17.55 4.74 1.66
C VAL A 387 17.81 3.51 0.78
N LYS A 388 17.54 3.63 -0.53
CA LYS A 388 17.83 2.56 -1.51
C LYS A 388 19.32 2.17 -1.53
N ASP A 389 20.23 3.15 -1.37
CA ASP A 389 21.66 2.87 -1.33
C ASP A 389 22.02 2.04 -0.09
N VAL A 390 21.50 2.38 1.09
CA VAL A 390 21.71 1.60 2.33
C VAL A 390 21.09 0.19 2.20
N ILE A 391 19.86 0.07 1.69
CA ILE A 391 19.21 -1.22 1.48
C ILE A 391 19.98 -2.08 0.47
N ALA A 392 20.55 -1.48 -0.57
CA ALA A 392 21.36 -2.21 -1.54
C ALA A 392 22.65 -2.78 -0.89
N TYR A 393 23.28 -2.07 0.05
CA TYR A 393 24.35 -2.67 0.87
C TYR A 393 23.88 -3.90 1.63
N PHE A 394 22.73 -3.83 2.27
CA PHE A 394 22.15 -4.96 3.00
C PHE A 394 21.89 -6.15 2.08
N LYS A 395 21.34 -5.91 0.89
CA LYS A 395 21.06 -6.94 -0.11
C LYS A 395 22.32 -7.64 -0.58
N VAL A 396 23.39 -6.89 -0.93
CA VAL A 396 24.67 -7.46 -1.38
C VAL A 396 25.35 -8.24 -0.26
N ILE A 397 25.33 -7.73 0.98
CA ILE A 397 25.86 -8.43 2.15
C ILE A 397 25.10 -9.73 2.39
N ALA A 398 23.76 -9.73 2.30
CA ALA A 398 22.94 -10.92 2.46
C ALA A 398 23.07 -11.90 1.27
N ASN A 399 23.18 -11.38 0.03
CA ASN A 399 23.31 -12.17 -1.20
C ASN A 399 24.21 -11.48 -2.24
N PRO A 400 25.50 -11.82 -2.33
CA PRO A 400 26.43 -11.23 -3.32
C PRO A 400 26.09 -11.53 -4.79
N ARG A 401 25.13 -12.42 -5.05
CA ARG A 401 24.64 -12.71 -6.41
C ARG A 401 23.58 -11.71 -6.89
N ASP A 402 23.17 -10.79 -6.02
CA ASP A 402 22.29 -9.68 -6.40
C ASP A 402 23.09 -8.64 -7.19
N GLU A 403 23.15 -8.85 -8.51
CA GLU A 403 23.91 -7.98 -9.42
C GLU A 403 23.35 -6.55 -9.47
N VAL A 404 22.05 -6.38 -9.31
CA VAL A 404 21.40 -5.06 -9.38
C VAL A 404 21.83 -4.20 -8.20
N SER A 405 21.76 -4.74 -6.99
CA SER A 405 22.21 -4.05 -5.78
C SER A 405 23.74 -3.88 -5.78
N LEU A 406 24.47 -4.84 -6.30
CA LEU A 406 25.94 -4.77 -6.45
C LEU A 406 26.35 -3.59 -7.35
N LEU A 407 25.76 -3.47 -8.54
CA LEU A 407 26.02 -2.37 -9.46
C LEU A 407 25.64 -1.01 -8.87
N ARG A 408 24.60 -0.97 -8.06
CA ARG A 408 24.18 0.23 -7.38
C ARG A 408 25.19 0.75 -6.38
N ILE A 409 25.83 -0.14 -5.59
CA ILE A 409 26.68 0.28 -4.46
C ILE A 409 28.18 0.22 -4.75
N VAL A 410 28.63 -0.47 -5.81
CA VAL A 410 30.04 -0.70 -6.07
C VAL A 410 30.86 0.58 -6.09
N ASN A 411 30.28 1.71 -6.50
CA ASN A 411 30.87 3.03 -6.51
C ASN A 411 30.05 4.08 -5.72
N VAL A 412 29.34 3.67 -4.70
CA VAL A 412 28.57 4.55 -3.80
C VAL A 412 28.90 4.22 -2.34
N PRO A 413 29.59 5.11 -1.60
CA PRO A 413 30.30 6.33 -2.05
C PRO A 413 31.37 6.08 -3.09
N ALA A 414 31.78 7.13 -3.82
CA ALA A 414 32.73 7.01 -4.92
C ALA A 414 34.05 6.37 -4.47
N ARG A 415 34.45 5.24 -5.12
CA ARG A 415 35.67 4.46 -4.84
C ARG A 415 36.60 4.40 -6.05
N GLY A 416 36.23 5.02 -7.17
CA GLY A 416 36.99 4.95 -8.41
C GLY A 416 36.81 3.63 -9.17
N ILE A 417 35.73 2.90 -8.90
CA ILE A 417 35.29 1.76 -9.72
C ILE A 417 34.23 2.30 -10.68
N GLY A 418 34.66 2.70 -11.86
CA GLY A 418 33.79 3.33 -12.86
C GLY A 418 33.12 2.34 -13.81
N ASP A 419 32.24 2.86 -14.67
CA ASP A 419 31.43 2.08 -15.61
C ASP A 419 32.30 1.22 -16.55
N VAL A 420 33.43 1.74 -17.04
CA VAL A 420 34.36 0.98 -17.90
C VAL A 420 34.92 -0.26 -17.20
N THR A 421 35.23 -0.16 -15.90
CA THR A 421 35.69 -1.32 -15.11
C THR A 421 34.56 -2.36 -15.00
N MET A 422 33.36 -1.91 -14.71
CA MET A 422 32.21 -2.80 -14.58
C MET A 422 31.80 -3.45 -15.90
N GLU A 423 31.86 -2.74 -17.03
CA GLU A 423 31.59 -3.29 -18.36
C GLU A 423 32.58 -4.42 -18.71
N ARG A 424 33.90 -4.24 -18.42
CA ARG A 424 34.92 -5.29 -18.65
C ARG A 424 34.69 -6.49 -17.73
N LEU A 425 34.43 -6.27 -16.45
CA LEU A 425 34.10 -7.36 -15.51
C LEU A 425 32.83 -8.12 -15.93
N HIS A 426 31.83 -7.46 -16.47
CA HIS A 426 30.66 -8.12 -17.07
C HIS A 426 31.01 -8.94 -18.32
N ALA A 427 31.91 -8.44 -19.16
CA ALA A 427 32.38 -9.20 -20.34
C ALA A 427 33.11 -10.49 -19.92
N HIS A 428 33.99 -10.39 -18.92
CA HIS A 428 34.66 -11.56 -18.34
C HIS A 428 33.69 -12.55 -17.66
N ALA A 429 32.72 -12.02 -16.88
CA ALA A 429 31.70 -12.86 -16.26
C ALA A 429 30.91 -13.69 -17.28
N ARG A 430 30.59 -13.08 -18.43
CA ARG A 430 29.90 -13.77 -19.54
C ARG A 430 30.79 -14.77 -20.23
N ALA A 431 32.05 -14.42 -20.51
CA ALA A 431 33.01 -15.29 -21.17
C ALA A 431 33.32 -16.54 -20.33
N ASP A 432 33.48 -16.35 -19.02
CA ASP A 432 33.80 -17.41 -18.07
C ASP A 432 32.57 -18.21 -17.60
N GLY A 433 31.35 -17.77 -17.93
CA GLY A 433 30.10 -18.40 -17.48
C GLY A 433 29.89 -18.32 -15.95
N VAL A 434 30.41 -17.28 -15.29
CA VAL A 434 30.35 -17.10 -13.83
C VAL A 434 29.53 -15.87 -13.46
N SER A 435 29.16 -15.73 -12.16
CA SER A 435 28.51 -14.52 -11.67
C SER A 435 29.48 -13.33 -11.71
N LEU A 436 28.91 -12.09 -11.77
CA LEU A 436 29.70 -10.87 -11.71
C LEU A 436 30.57 -10.80 -10.44
N TRP A 437 30.03 -11.22 -9.30
CA TRP A 437 30.79 -11.32 -8.03
C TRP A 437 31.99 -12.23 -8.15
N ALA A 438 31.85 -13.40 -8.80
CA ALA A 438 32.95 -14.31 -9.02
C ALA A 438 34.00 -13.76 -10.00
N ALA A 439 33.58 -13.06 -11.05
CA ALA A 439 34.49 -12.37 -11.96
C ALA A 439 35.24 -11.22 -11.25
N MET A 440 34.57 -10.45 -10.40
CA MET A 440 35.21 -9.43 -9.55
C MET A 440 36.29 -10.06 -8.65
N GLY A 441 36.04 -11.25 -8.08
CA GLY A 441 37.03 -11.99 -7.29
C GLY A 441 38.26 -12.44 -8.08
N ARG A 442 38.16 -12.50 -9.40
CA ARG A 442 39.25 -12.84 -10.33
C ARG A 442 39.92 -11.63 -11.00
N SER A 443 39.50 -10.40 -10.61
CA SER A 443 39.86 -9.15 -11.28
C SER A 443 41.38 -8.92 -11.43
N GLN A 444 42.19 -9.43 -10.49
CA GLN A 444 43.67 -9.35 -10.58
C GLN A 444 44.26 -10.12 -11.77
N GLY A 445 43.53 -11.08 -12.31
CA GLY A 445 43.95 -11.86 -13.48
C GLY A 445 43.54 -11.30 -14.83
N TYR A 446 42.79 -10.19 -14.85
CA TYR A 446 42.29 -9.56 -16.08
C TYR A 446 43.20 -8.37 -16.49
N GLU A 447 43.99 -8.53 -17.53
CA GLU A 447 44.98 -7.54 -18.00
C GLU A 447 44.36 -6.30 -18.62
N ASP A 448 43.10 -6.38 -19.06
CA ASP A 448 42.39 -5.29 -19.72
C ASP A 448 41.70 -4.32 -18.77
N LEU A 449 41.78 -4.54 -17.44
CA LEU A 449 41.17 -3.62 -16.47
C LEU A 449 42.01 -2.33 -16.36
N PRO A 450 41.36 -1.15 -16.08
CA PRO A 450 42.08 0.09 -15.83
C PRO A 450 43.09 -0.04 -14.67
N ALA A 451 44.19 0.71 -14.73
CA ALA A 451 45.22 0.69 -13.70
C ALA A 451 44.66 0.92 -12.29
N GLY A 452 45.00 0.08 -11.33
CA GLY A 452 44.50 0.15 -9.94
C GLY A 452 43.04 -0.24 -9.75
N ALA A 453 42.29 -0.57 -10.80
CA ALA A 453 40.89 -0.96 -10.69
C ALA A 453 40.71 -2.30 -9.98
N ALA A 454 41.57 -3.27 -10.26
CA ALA A 454 41.53 -4.58 -9.63
C ALA A 454 41.76 -4.51 -8.11
N GLU A 455 42.65 -3.62 -7.64
CA GLU A 455 42.91 -3.39 -6.22
C GLU A 455 41.65 -2.84 -5.54
N LYS A 456 41.05 -1.79 -6.09
CA LYS A 456 39.82 -1.19 -5.55
C LYS A 456 38.63 -2.15 -5.54
N VAL A 457 38.53 -3.01 -6.57
CA VAL A 457 37.53 -4.09 -6.61
C VAL A 457 37.81 -5.08 -5.48
N GLY A 458 39.07 -5.46 -5.26
CA GLY A 458 39.47 -6.33 -4.16
C GLY A 458 39.14 -5.76 -2.77
N GLU A 459 39.43 -4.48 -2.53
CA GLU A 459 39.09 -3.78 -1.30
C GLU A 459 37.56 -3.79 -1.05
N PHE A 460 36.80 -3.51 -2.09
CA PHE A 460 35.31 -3.54 -1.99
C PHE A 460 34.80 -4.95 -1.65
N LEU A 461 35.32 -6.00 -2.29
CA LEU A 461 34.93 -7.37 -1.97
C LEU A 461 35.28 -7.75 -0.54
N GLN A 462 36.47 -7.38 -0.07
CA GLN A 462 36.89 -7.60 1.32
C GLN A 462 36.00 -6.87 2.33
N LEU A 463 35.58 -5.62 2.03
CA LEU A 463 34.62 -4.88 2.82
C LEU A 463 33.31 -5.67 2.97
N ILE A 464 32.72 -6.10 1.87
CA ILE A 464 31.44 -6.81 1.87
C ILE A 464 31.54 -8.15 2.63
N GLU A 465 32.57 -8.95 2.39
CA GLU A 465 32.76 -10.24 3.09
C GLU A 465 32.99 -10.06 4.60
N ARG A 466 33.75 -9.04 5.01
CA ARG A 466 33.93 -8.73 6.43
C ARG A 466 32.62 -8.35 7.10
N TYR A 467 31.82 -7.47 6.48
CA TYR A 467 30.53 -7.08 7.04
C TYR A 467 29.51 -8.22 7.01
N ARG A 468 29.60 -9.15 6.07
CA ARG A 468 28.80 -10.39 6.10
C ARG A 468 29.02 -11.16 7.40
N GLY A 469 30.27 -11.38 7.82
CA GLY A 469 30.56 -12.02 9.11
C GLY A 469 30.03 -11.20 10.29
N LEU A 470 30.24 -9.89 10.30
CA LEU A 470 29.79 -9.03 11.39
C LEU A 470 28.25 -9.02 11.53
N PHE A 471 27.49 -9.09 10.44
CA PHE A 471 26.02 -9.17 10.48
C PHE A 471 25.49 -10.55 10.94
N GLU A 472 26.29 -11.61 10.86
CA GLU A 472 25.96 -12.93 11.41
C GLU A 472 26.14 -12.97 12.94
N GLU A 473 27.11 -12.23 13.47
CA GLU A 473 27.51 -12.26 14.88
C GLU A 473 27.01 -11.07 15.70
N GLY A 474 26.74 -9.95 15.05
CA GLY A 474 26.49 -8.67 15.71
C GLY A 474 25.04 -8.20 15.70
N LYS A 475 24.81 -7.10 16.39
CA LYS A 475 23.54 -6.36 16.35
C LYS A 475 23.43 -5.59 15.04
N LEU A 476 22.36 -5.81 14.29
CA LEU A 476 22.14 -5.26 12.93
C LEU A 476 22.30 -3.74 12.88
N ALA A 477 21.65 -3.01 13.79
CA ALA A 477 21.72 -1.56 13.82
C ALA A 477 23.12 -1.03 14.16
N GLN A 478 23.83 -1.71 15.09
CA GLN A 478 25.20 -1.33 15.46
C GLN A 478 26.17 -1.59 14.30
N VAL A 479 26.10 -2.76 13.67
CA VAL A 479 26.94 -3.12 12.51
C VAL A 479 26.66 -2.18 11.34
N THR A 480 25.40 -1.79 11.13
CA THR A 480 25.04 -0.81 10.11
C THR A 480 25.68 0.57 10.36
N ARG A 481 25.67 1.05 11.62
CA ARG A 481 26.36 2.32 11.95
C ARG A 481 27.86 2.25 11.62
N GLN A 482 28.53 1.16 12.01
CA GLN A 482 29.93 0.95 11.70
C GLN A 482 30.20 0.94 10.19
N LEU A 483 29.37 0.23 9.42
CA LEU A 483 29.47 0.22 7.95
C LEU A 483 29.36 1.62 7.35
N LEU A 484 28.29 2.37 7.71
CA LEU A 484 28.05 3.70 7.16
C LEU A 484 29.13 4.72 7.54
N GLU A 485 29.73 4.59 8.72
CA GLU A 485 30.85 5.40 9.18
C GLU A 485 32.14 5.03 8.40
N GLU A 486 32.48 3.74 8.30
CA GLU A 486 33.68 3.29 7.61
C GLU A 486 33.69 3.65 6.13
N ILE A 487 32.57 3.54 5.44
CA ILE A 487 32.48 3.92 4.01
C ILE A 487 32.35 5.43 3.79
N GLY A 488 32.25 6.23 4.84
CA GLY A 488 32.08 7.68 4.73
C GLY A 488 30.73 8.10 4.11
N PHE A 489 29.67 7.31 4.35
CA PHE A 489 28.37 7.51 3.67
C PHE A 489 27.72 8.86 4.02
N ARG A 490 27.87 9.29 5.29
CA ARG A 490 27.29 10.56 5.77
C ARG A 490 27.97 11.77 5.13
N GLU A 491 29.29 11.74 5.03
CA GLU A 491 30.12 12.79 4.40
C GLU A 491 29.82 12.88 2.91
N ALA A 492 29.77 11.74 2.22
CA ALA A 492 29.43 11.69 0.80
C ALA A 492 28.00 12.20 0.54
N THR A 493 27.03 11.86 1.40
CA THR A 493 25.65 12.35 1.29
C THR A 493 25.59 13.89 1.47
N ARG A 494 26.39 14.46 2.40
CA ARG A 494 26.48 15.91 2.58
C ARG A 494 27.11 16.59 1.37
N ALA A 495 28.18 16.04 0.84
CA ALA A 495 28.89 16.58 -0.31
C ALA A 495 28.04 16.63 -1.60
N LEU A 496 27.15 15.67 -1.78
CA LEU A 496 26.29 15.56 -2.96
C LEU A 496 24.94 16.28 -2.81
N ALA A 497 24.63 16.85 -1.65
CA ALA A 497 23.37 17.53 -1.43
C ALA A 497 23.43 19.00 -1.91
N PRO A 498 22.34 19.52 -2.52
CA PRO A 498 22.31 20.89 -3.03
C PRO A 498 22.30 21.98 -1.92
N SER A 499 22.00 21.60 -0.68
CA SER A 499 22.00 22.47 0.49
C SER A 499 22.15 21.67 1.79
N LEU A 500 22.56 22.33 2.88
CA LEU A 500 22.64 21.71 4.21
C LEU A 500 21.31 21.16 4.69
N THR A 501 20.22 21.90 4.47
CA THR A 501 18.86 21.46 4.81
C THR A 501 18.47 20.19 4.04
N ALA A 502 18.84 20.08 2.76
CA ALA A 502 18.62 18.89 1.94
C ALA A 502 19.48 17.72 2.43
N ALA A 503 20.73 17.97 2.83
CA ALA A 503 21.59 16.97 3.43
C ALA A 503 21.01 16.42 4.73
N ASP A 504 20.58 17.30 5.64
CA ASP A 504 19.97 16.90 6.92
C ASP A 504 18.71 16.08 6.72
N LYS A 505 17.87 16.42 5.74
CA LYS A 505 16.66 15.64 5.40
C LYS A 505 17.03 14.23 4.94
N LYS A 506 18.05 14.08 4.09
CA LYS A 506 18.55 12.77 3.63
C LYS A 506 19.13 11.95 4.78
N LEU A 507 19.96 12.58 5.62
CA LEU A 507 20.55 11.88 6.78
C LEU A 507 19.51 11.43 7.80
N LYS A 508 18.46 12.22 8.04
CA LYS A 508 17.31 11.79 8.84
C LYS A 508 16.65 10.54 8.25
N SER A 509 16.56 10.40 6.92
CA SER A 509 16.05 9.17 6.29
C SER A 509 16.93 7.96 6.61
N VAL A 510 18.24 8.12 6.62
CA VAL A 510 19.19 7.06 7.01
C VAL A 510 19.02 6.68 8.49
N ASP A 511 18.88 7.70 9.37
CA ASP A 511 18.64 7.46 10.79
C ASP A 511 17.31 6.71 11.06
N HIS A 512 16.29 6.95 10.25
CA HIS A 512 15.04 6.17 10.31
C HIS A 512 15.26 4.69 9.97
N VAL A 513 16.11 4.36 8.98
CA VAL A 513 16.47 2.95 8.69
C VAL A 513 17.14 2.31 9.90
N LEU A 514 18.06 3.02 10.58
CA LEU A 514 18.71 2.53 11.79
C LEU A 514 17.71 2.26 12.92
N ASN A 515 16.77 3.18 13.14
CA ASN A 515 15.72 3.02 14.17
C ASN A 515 14.78 1.84 13.84
N SER A 516 14.45 1.64 12.55
CA SER A 516 13.67 0.49 12.09
C SER A 516 14.40 -0.83 12.37
N LEU A 517 15.72 -0.90 12.12
CA LEU A 517 16.54 -2.05 12.47
C LEU A 517 16.54 -2.35 13.98
N GLU A 518 16.72 -1.33 14.82
CA GLU A 518 16.67 -1.50 16.30
C GLU A 518 15.31 -2.03 16.79
N SER A 519 14.23 -1.49 16.21
CA SER A 519 12.88 -1.93 16.54
C SER A 519 12.62 -3.37 16.10
N PHE A 520 13.14 -3.73 14.90
CA PHE A 520 13.09 -5.08 14.39
C PHE A 520 13.85 -6.07 15.29
N GLU A 521 15.10 -5.74 15.70
CA GLU A 521 15.90 -6.57 16.59
C GLU A 521 15.22 -6.81 17.94
N LYS A 522 14.64 -5.76 18.54
CA LYS A 522 13.90 -5.86 19.81
C LYS A 522 12.72 -6.82 19.72
N ARG A 523 12.04 -6.84 18.56
CA ARG A 523 10.85 -7.68 18.34
C ARG A 523 11.18 -9.11 18.02
N GLU A 524 12.14 -9.35 17.11
CA GLU A 524 12.49 -10.70 16.62
C GLU A 524 13.48 -11.43 17.58
N GLY A 525 14.19 -10.68 18.42
CA GLY A 525 15.16 -11.24 19.35
C GLY A 525 16.24 -12.08 18.65
N PRO A 526 16.51 -13.33 19.11
CA PRO A 526 17.56 -14.18 18.52
C PRO A 526 17.31 -14.60 17.06
N LYS A 527 16.13 -14.42 16.53
CA LYS A 527 15.77 -14.73 15.14
C LYS A 527 16.04 -13.58 14.17
N ALA A 528 16.41 -12.42 14.70
CA ALA A 528 16.72 -11.26 13.88
C ALA A 528 17.95 -11.54 13.01
N SER A 529 17.81 -11.38 11.69
CA SER A 529 18.91 -11.45 10.74
C SER A 529 18.69 -10.42 9.63
N LEU A 530 19.77 -10.05 8.94
CA LEU A 530 19.69 -9.10 7.84
C LEU A 530 18.73 -9.57 6.74
N LEU A 531 18.76 -10.86 6.41
CA LEU A 531 17.86 -11.45 5.41
C LEU A 531 16.38 -11.40 5.87
N THR A 532 16.10 -11.70 7.15
CA THR A 532 14.72 -11.62 7.66
C THR A 532 14.22 -10.18 7.70
N TYR A 533 15.08 -9.21 7.98
CA TYR A 533 14.75 -7.79 7.90
C TYR A 533 14.42 -7.36 6.47
N LEU A 534 15.25 -7.69 5.48
CA LEU A 534 15.03 -7.39 4.06
C LEU A 534 13.73 -8.00 3.54
N ASN A 535 13.47 -9.26 3.86
CA ASN A 535 12.23 -9.93 3.47
C ASN A 535 11.00 -9.25 4.09
N ARG A 536 11.11 -8.78 5.33
CA ARG A 536 10.05 -8.02 5.96
C ARG A 536 9.84 -6.68 5.27
N LEU A 537 10.89 -5.91 5.00
CA LEU A 537 10.79 -4.66 4.26
C LEU A 537 10.08 -4.85 2.91
N SER A 538 10.41 -5.90 2.17
CA SER A 538 9.77 -6.21 0.89
C SER A 538 8.28 -6.54 1.03
N LEU A 539 7.86 -7.12 2.16
CA LEU A 539 6.46 -7.39 2.48
C LEU A 539 5.72 -6.15 2.97
N ASP A 540 6.39 -5.28 3.76
CA ASP A 540 5.79 -4.08 4.35
C ASP A 540 5.69 -2.93 3.32
N THR A 541 6.70 -2.74 2.46
CA THR A 541 6.79 -1.60 1.51
C THR A 541 5.64 -1.54 0.50
N ARG A 542 4.94 -2.65 0.25
CA ARG A 542 3.80 -2.69 -0.66
C ARG A 542 2.44 -2.54 0.02
N GLN A 543 2.40 -2.54 1.36
CA GLN A 543 1.15 -2.65 2.11
C GLN A 543 0.96 -1.62 3.24
N GLU A 544 2.01 -0.93 3.71
CA GLU A 544 1.89 -0.08 4.91
C GLU A 544 2.54 1.28 4.75
N GLU A 545 1.79 2.28 5.18
CA GLU A 545 2.26 3.60 5.55
C GLU A 545 2.50 3.61 7.06
N GLU A 546 3.72 3.93 7.48
CA GLU A 546 4.09 3.98 8.89
C GLU A 546 3.36 5.12 9.61
N GLU A 547 2.74 4.81 10.76
CA GLU A 547 2.38 5.81 11.76
C GLU A 547 3.66 6.49 12.26
N VAL A 548 3.83 7.77 11.96
CA VAL A 548 4.90 8.57 12.57
C VAL A 548 4.54 8.78 14.03
N PRO A 549 5.33 8.28 14.99
CA PRO A 549 5.08 8.54 16.41
C PRO A 549 5.29 10.01 16.71
N GLY A 550 4.25 10.72 17.00
CA GLY A 550 4.33 12.11 17.44
C GLY A 550 2.96 12.65 17.82
N GLY A 551 2.74 12.81 19.11
CA GLY A 551 1.51 13.17 19.79
C GLY A 551 0.84 14.50 19.46
N HIS A 552 0.79 14.91 18.21
CA HIS A 552 -0.01 16.05 17.76
C HIS A 552 -1.19 15.55 16.94
N ARG A 553 -2.39 15.93 17.35
CA ARG A 553 -3.64 15.71 16.60
C ARG A 553 -3.52 16.33 15.22
N ARG A 554 -3.72 15.53 14.17
CA ARG A 554 -3.48 15.92 12.79
C ARG A 554 -4.66 15.58 11.90
N VAL A 555 -4.96 16.45 10.93
CA VAL A 555 -5.90 16.14 9.84
C VAL A 555 -5.22 15.18 8.88
N THR A 556 -5.89 14.11 8.50
CA THR A 556 -5.33 13.10 7.60
C THR A 556 -5.74 13.39 6.15
N LEU A 557 -4.75 13.50 5.26
CA LEU A 557 -4.93 13.66 3.81
C LEU A 557 -4.52 12.35 3.13
N MET A 558 -5.41 11.73 2.34
CA MET A 558 -5.11 10.46 1.68
C MET A 558 -5.92 10.22 0.42
N THR A 559 -5.46 9.29 -0.41
CA THR A 559 -6.29 8.79 -1.50
C THR A 559 -7.46 7.97 -0.94
N VAL A 560 -8.56 7.91 -1.70
CA VAL A 560 -9.72 7.07 -1.31
C VAL A 560 -9.32 5.60 -1.16
N HIS A 561 -8.38 5.10 -1.98
CA HIS A 561 -7.86 3.73 -1.85
C HIS A 561 -7.18 3.49 -0.49
N ALA A 562 -6.37 4.44 -0.03
CA ALA A 562 -5.68 4.36 1.25
C ALA A 562 -6.65 4.45 2.45
N SER A 563 -7.85 5.00 2.26
CA SER A 563 -8.85 5.12 3.31
C SER A 563 -9.61 3.83 3.62
N LYS A 564 -9.42 2.77 2.81
CA LYS A 564 -10.07 1.48 3.05
C LYS A 564 -9.67 0.91 4.41
N GLY A 565 -10.66 0.49 5.20
CA GLY A 565 -10.44 0.02 6.58
C GLY A 565 -10.49 1.12 7.64
N LEU A 566 -10.27 2.39 7.27
CA LEU A 566 -10.30 3.54 8.19
C LEU A 566 -11.70 4.15 8.33
N GLU A 567 -11.86 5.07 9.32
CA GLU A 567 -13.13 5.74 9.58
C GLU A 567 -12.92 7.03 10.37
N TYR A 568 -13.63 8.10 10.00
CA TYR A 568 -13.48 9.44 10.56
C TYR A 568 -14.83 10.03 10.92
N ARG A 569 -14.91 10.94 11.89
CA ARG A 569 -16.17 11.65 12.21
C ARG A 569 -16.57 12.58 11.09
N LEU A 570 -15.58 13.25 10.49
CA LEU A 570 -15.76 14.22 9.41
C LEU A 570 -14.88 13.83 8.22
N VAL A 571 -15.49 13.72 7.05
CA VAL A 571 -14.81 13.43 5.79
C VAL A 571 -15.09 14.52 4.77
N PHE A 572 -14.04 15.05 4.18
CA PHE A 572 -14.07 15.81 2.94
C PHE A 572 -13.64 14.91 1.80
N PHE A 573 -14.48 14.72 0.80
CA PHE A 573 -14.16 14.02 -0.42
C PHE A 573 -14.12 15.02 -1.56
N ILE A 574 -12.93 15.43 -1.96
CA ILE A 574 -12.68 16.51 -2.91
C ILE A 574 -12.53 16.00 -4.35
N GLY A 575 -12.77 16.89 -5.33
CA GLY A 575 -12.60 16.57 -6.75
C GLY A 575 -13.69 15.67 -7.30
N MET A 576 -14.94 15.85 -6.89
CA MET A 576 -16.11 15.11 -7.39
C MET A 576 -16.49 15.56 -8.80
N GLU A 577 -15.63 15.25 -9.77
CA GLU A 577 -15.71 15.68 -11.16
C GLU A 577 -15.45 14.51 -12.11
N GLU A 578 -16.06 14.53 -13.28
CA GLU A 578 -15.72 13.61 -14.38
C GLU A 578 -14.20 13.67 -14.69
N GLU A 579 -13.60 12.58 -15.08
CA GLU A 579 -12.17 12.34 -15.29
C GLU A 579 -11.32 12.29 -14.01
N LEU A 580 -11.85 12.72 -12.85
CA LEU A 580 -11.22 12.53 -11.53
C LEU A 580 -11.95 11.47 -10.70
N MET A 581 -13.25 11.65 -10.48
CA MET A 581 -14.12 10.68 -9.81
C MET A 581 -15.47 10.63 -10.53
N PRO A 582 -15.65 9.68 -11.47
CA PRO A 582 -14.77 8.57 -11.83
C PRO A 582 -13.49 8.99 -12.59
N HIS A 583 -12.39 8.29 -12.36
CA HIS A 583 -11.13 8.51 -13.07
C HIS A 583 -11.25 8.00 -14.52
N LYS A 584 -10.67 8.74 -15.47
CA LYS A 584 -10.74 8.41 -16.90
C LYS A 584 -10.01 7.13 -17.34
N GLY A 585 -9.29 6.49 -16.41
CA GLY A 585 -8.40 5.37 -16.74
C GLY A 585 -6.99 5.83 -17.19
N MET A 586 -6.08 4.89 -17.32
CA MET A 586 -4.77 5.12 -17.93
C MET A 586 -4.89 5.05 -19.47
N GLN A 587 -3.95 5.66 -20.20
CA GLN A 587 -3.94 5.60 -21.67
C GLN A 587 -3.93 4.13 -22.13
N GLY A 588 -4.96 3.75 -22.90
CA GLY A 588 -5.10 2.41 -23.47
C GLY A 588 -5.89 1.41 -22.65
N GLU A 589 -6.33 1.76 -21.42
CA GLU A 589 -7.23 0.91 -20.63
C GLU A 589 -8.66 1.47 -20.61
N PRO A 590 -9.69 0.62 -20.75
CA PRO A 590 -11.06 1.05 -20.63
C PRO A 590 -11.34 1.52 -19.19
N GLN A 591 -12.15 2.56 -19.05
CA GLN A 591 -12.64 3.02 -17.74
C GLN A 591 -13.46 1.92 -17.07
N ASN A 592 -13.06 1.48 -15.89
CA ASN A 592 -13.86 0.56 -15.05
C ASN A 592 -14.81 1.37 -14.16
N LEU A 593 -15.97 1.73 -14.70
CA LEU A 593 -16.95 2.56 -14.01
C LEU A 593 -17.51 1.88 -12.75
N GLU A 594 -17.66 0.57 -12.76
CA GLU A 594 -18.15 -0.18 -11.60
C GLU A 594 -17.18 -0.12 -10.41
N GLU A 595 -15.88 -0.26 -10.68
CA GLU A 595 -14.85 -0.14 -9.65
C GLU A 595 -14.74 1.31 -9.12
N GLU A 596 -14.80 2.32 -9.99
CA GLU A 596 -14.82 3.73 -9.58
C GLU A 596 -16.07 4.04 -8.73
N ARG A 597 -17.21 3.41 -9.01
CA ARG A 597 -18.43 3.52 -8.17
C ARG A 597 -18.25 2.84 -6.81
N ARG A 598 -17.61 1.68 -6.75
CA ARG A 598 -17.21 1.02 -5.48
C ARG A 598 -16.24 1.91 -4.70
N LEU A 599 -15.32 2.57 -5.40
CA LEU A 599 -14.38 3.50 -4.77
C LEU A 599 -15.11 4.73 -4.20
N CYS A 600 -16.10 5.29 -4.91
CA CYS A 600 -16.97 6.36 -4.40
C CYS A 600 -17.74 5.88 -3.16
N TYR A 601 -18.33 4.68 -3.20
CA TYR A 601 -19.00 4.05 -2.04
C TYR A 601 -18.05 3.90 -0.84
N VAL A 602 -16.80 3.45 -1.09
CA VAL A 602 -15.78 3.37 -0.03
C VAL A 602 -15.54 4.74 0.58
N GLY A 603 -15.33 5.79 -0.21
CA GLY A 603 -15.11 7.16 0.28
C GLY A 603 -16.26 7.67 1.14
N ILE A 604 -17.49 7.53 0.68
CA ILE A 604 -18.70 7.92 1.43
C ILE A 604 -18.78 7.18 2.77
N THR A 605 -18.56 5.86 2.77
CA THR A 605 -18.66 5.03 3.98
C THR A 605 -17.50 5.20 4.97
N ARG A 606 -16.54 6.09 4.70
CA ARG A 606 -15.53 6.47 5.70
C ARG A 606 -16.08 7.44 6.73
N ALA A 607 -17.13 8.18 6.39
CA ALA A 607 -17.75 9.15 7.29
C ALA A 607 -18.63 8.47 8.35
N LYS A 608 -18.43 8.85 9.61
CA LYS A 608 -19.30 8.47 10.73
C LYS A 608 -20.47 9.43 10.88
N GLU A 609 -20.23 10.73 10.78
CA GLU A 609 -21.20 11.78 11.14
C GLU A 609 -21.38 12.81 10.03
N LEU A 610 -20.30 13.40 9.52
CA LEU A 610 -20.33 14.50 8.58
C LEU A 610 -19.60 14.15 7.29
N LEU A 611 -20.23 14.47 6.15
CA LEU A 611 -19.66 14.27 4.82
C LEU A 611 -19.81 15.51 3.97
N TYR A 612 -18.69 15.97 3.42
CA TYR A 612 -18.62 17.02 2.41
C TYR A 612 -18.10 16.43 1.10
N LEU A 613 -18.84 16.65 0.03
CA LEU A 613 -18.44 16.29 -1.33
C LEU A 613 -18.18 17.59 -2.08
N SER A 614 -16.94 17.86 -2.49
CA SER A 614 -16.62 19.11 -3.16
C SER A 614 -16.09 18.91 -4.58
N ARG A 615 -16.26 19.93 -5.40
CA ARG A 615 -15.75 20.00 -6.77
C ARG A 615 -15.36 21.42 -7.15
N ALA A 616 -14.45 21.56 -8.11
CA ALA A 616 -14.15 22.80 -8.78
C ALA A 616 -14.97 22.94 -10.08
N ALA A 617 -15.42 24.14 -10.40
CA ALA A 617 -16.06 24.43 -11.70
C ALA A 617 -15.02 24.51 -12.82
N ILE A 618 -13.80 24.97 -12.49
CA ILE A 618 -12.66 25.10 -13.42
C ILE A 618 -11.41 24.57 -12.75
N ARG A 619 -10.56 23.85 -13.51
CA ARG A 619 -9.21 23.43 -13.08
C ARG A 619 -8.14 23.84 -14.09
N VAL A 620 -6.94 24.10 -13.60
CA VAL A 620 -5.80 24.38 -14.49
C VAL A 620 -5.13 23.07 -14.91
N LYS A 621 -5.26 22.72 -16.21
CA LYS A 621 -4.59 21.55 -16.81
C LYS A 621 -3.52 22.05 -17.80
N ARG A 622 -2.24 21.77 -17.54
CA ARG A 622 -1.10 22.19 -18.39
C ARG A 622 -1.08 23.71 -18.69
N GLY A 623 -1.37 24.51 -17.66
CA GLY A 623 -1.39 25.97 -17.75
C GLY A 623 -2.61 26.59 -18.45
N LYS A 624 -3.65 25.79 -18.74
CA LYS A 624 -4.93 26.26 -19.32
C LYS A 624 -6.08 25.96 -18.39
N GLU A 625 -6.97 26.92 -18.24
CA GLU A 625 -8.25 26.75 -17.53
C GLU A 625 -9.17 25.83 -18.36
N VAL A 626 -9.65 24.78 -17.71
CA VAL A 626 -10.55 23.79 -18.30
C VAL A 626 -11.79 23.66 -17.43
N PRO A 627 -13.01 23.91 -17.98
CA PRO A 627 -14.25 23.65 -17.27
C PRO A 627 -14.39 22.19 -16.87
N CYS A 628 -14.88 21.94 -15.66
CA CYS A 628 -15.07 20.59 -15.13
C CYS A 628 -16.54 20.23 -15.06
N THR A 629 -16.90 19.05 -15.59
CA THR A 629 -18.24 18.49 -15.45
C THR A 629 -18.40 17.86 -14.07
N PRO A 630 -19.53 18.06 -13.36
CA PRO A 630 -19.80 17.37 -12.10
C PRO A 630 -19.70 15.85 -12.27
N SER A 631 -19.23 15.17 -11.23
CA SER A 631 -19.25 13.71 -11.20
C SER A 631 -20.67 13.17 -11.33
N ARG A 632 -20.88 12.19 -12.20
CA ARG A 632 -22.16 11.48 -12.33
C ARG A 632 -22.61 10.80 -11.05
N PHE A 633 -21.69 10.49 -10.13
CA PHE A 633 -22.04 9.91 -8.83
C PHE A 633 -22.78 10.87 -7.91
N LEU A 634 -22.68 12.18 -8.15
CA LEU A 634 -23.47 13.18 -7.41
C LEU A 634 -24.96 13.15 -7.80
N GLU A 635 -25.29 12.67 -9.00
CA GLU A 635 -26.66 12.53 -9.47
C GLU A 635 -27.36 11.30 -8.86
N ASP A 636 -26.57 10.30 -8.40
CA ASP A 636 -27.07 9.08 -7.76
C ASP A 636 -27.47 9.32 -6.29
N LEU A 637 -27.13 10.48 -5.70
CA LEU A 637 -27.42 10.79 -4.30
C LEU A 637 -28.90 11.11 -4.09
N PRO A 638 -29.54 10.62 -3.00
CA PRO A 638 -30.91 10.98 -2.69
C PRO A 638 -31.04 12.50 -2.44
N PRO A 639 -31.97 13.19 -3.11
CA PRO A 639 -32.12 14.66 -2.96
C PRO A 639 -32.37 15.12 -1.51
N GLU A 640 -33.07 14.32 -0.73
CA GLU A 640 -33.36 14.57 0.68
C GLU A 640 -32.15 14.46 1.59
N ALA A 641 -31.16 13.68 1.19
CA ALA A 641 -29.92 13.50 1.94
C ALA A 641 -28.88 14.60 1.66
N VAL A 642 -29.12 15.47 0.67
CA VAL A 642 -28.11 16.41 0.14
C VAL A 642 -28.51 17.86 0.37
N GLU A 643 -27.54 18.70 0.72
CA GLU A 643 -27.58 20.15 0.70
C GLU A 643 -26.57 20.66 -0.35
N LYS A 644 -27.07 21.28 -1.42
CA LYS A 644 -26.20 21.83 -2.48
C LYS A 644 -25.80 23.25 -2.14
N VAL A 645 -24.50 23.53 -2.16
CA VAL A 645 -23.90 24.85 -1.92
C VAL A 645 -23.09 25.22 -3.17
N ASP A 646 -23.49 26.30 -3.84
CA ASP A 646 -22.77 26.80 -5.03
C ASP A 646 -22.03 28.09 -4.70
N LEU A 647 -20.72 27.99 -4.57
CA LEU A 647 -19.82 29.12 -4.36
C LEU A 647 -19.27 29.70 -5.68
N ALA A 648 -19.53 29.03 -6.81
CA ALA A 648 -19.12 29.47 -8.15
C ALA A 648 -20.19 30.33 -8.84
N ALA A 649 -21.43 30.28 -8.38
CA ALA A 649 -22.51 31.10 -8.96
C ALA A 649 -22.23 32.59 -8.77
N PRO A 650 -22.42 33.42 -9.80
CA PRO A 650 -22.35 34.87 -9.65
C PRO A 650 -23.41 35.31 -8.63
N ARG A 651 -22.97 36.04 -7.63
CA ARG A 651 -23.89 36.55 -6.57
C ARG A 651 -24.90 37.51 -7.16
N THR A 652 -26.11 37.06 -7.36
CA THR A 652 -27.27 37.87 -7.73
C THR A 652 -28.04 38.29 -6.48
N GLY A 653 -27.50 39.22 -5.71
CA GLY A 653 -28.18 39.78 -4.52
C GLY A 653 -27.23 40.56 -3.62
N ALA A 654 -27.75 41.48 -2.84
CA ALA A 654 -26.94 42.14 -1.82
C ALA A 654 -26.49 41.12 -0.78
N PRO A 655 -25.19 41.11 -0.40
CA PRO A 655 -24.67 40.14 0.57
C PRO A 655 -25.47 40.22 1.89
N THR A 656 -25.78 39.06 2.45
CA THR A 656 -26.39 38.96 3.79
C THR A 656 -25.45 39.56 4.84
N ASP A 657 -25.98 39.97 5.98
CA ASP A 657 -25.17 40.58 7.06
C ASP A 657 -24.09 39.60 7.58
N GLN A 658 -24.31 38.31 7.52
CA GLN A 658 -23.29 37.29 7.84
C GLN A 658 -22.17 37.23 6.78
N GLU A 659 -22.50 37.36 5.52
CA GLU A 659 -21.54 37.43 4.42
C GLU A 659 -20.79 38.76 4.39
N ARG A 660 -21.44 39.87 4.69
CA ARG A 660 -20.77 41.19 4.86
C ARG A 660 -19.76 41.16 5.98
N ASN A 661 -20.10 40.54 7.11
CA ASN A 661 -19.20 40.39 8.24
C ASN A 661 -18.03 39.41 7.91
N PHE A 662 -18.29 38.38 7.14
CA PHE A 662 -17.25 37.43 6.67
C PHE A 662 -16.24 38.15 5.75
N PHE A 663 -16.71 38.89 4.74
CA PHE A 663 -15.82 39.60 3.81
C PHE A 663 -15.17 40.86 4.45
N ALA A 664 -15.82 41.52 5.39
CA ALA A 664 -15.23 42.61 6.16
C ALA A 664 -14.05 42.08 7.01
N ASN A 665 -14.23 40.98 7.71
CA ASN A 665 -13.17 40.32 8.48
C ASN A 665 -12.04 39.81 7.61
N LEU A 666 -12.31 39.31 6.38
CA LEU A 666 -11.28 38.96 5.41
C LEU A 666 -10.50 40.21 4.95
N LYS A 667 -11.19 41.28 4.60
CA LYS A 667 -10.57 42.54 4.12
C LYS A 667 -9.71 43.21 5.19
N ASP A 668 -10.10 43.19 6.44
CA ASP A 668 -9.31 43.75 7.55
C ASP A 668 -8.08 42.92 7.91
N ARG A 669 -8.10 41.63 7.65
CA ARG A 669 -6.92 40.76 7.82
C ARG A 669 -5.86 40.91 6.71
N PHE A 670 -6.26 41.37 5.52
CA PHE A 670 -5.37 41.56 4.36
C PHE A 670 -5.00 43.04 4.13
N LYS A 671 -5.38 43.97 5.03
CA LYS A 671 -4.77 45.31 5.00
C LYS A 671 -3.31 45.14 5.33
N PRO A 672 -2.36 45.60 4.45
CA PRO A 672 -0.97 45.66 4.80
C PRO A 672 -0.85 46.52 6.06
N LYS A 673 -0.22 45.98 7.10
CA LYS A 673 0.13 46.76 8.29
C LYS A 673 0.95 47.95 7.78
N GLY A 674 0.28 49.12 7.65
CA GLY A 674 0.85 50.36 7.17
C GLY A 674 2.03 50.74 8.02
N ALA A 675 3.10 51.09 7.36
CA ALA A 675 4.22 51.77 7.94
C ALA A 675 3.72 52.95 8.80
N GLY A 676 3.94 52.86 10.10
CA GLY A 676 3.67 53.96 11.01
C GLY A 676 4.42 55.21 10.56
N GLY A 677 3.66 56.17 10.03
CA GLY A 677 4.17 57.51 9.77
C GLY A 677 4.47 58.21 11.10
N GLY A 678 5.74 58.25 11.45
CA GLY A 678 6.23 59.12 12.48
C GLY A 678 6.08 60.55 12.00
N ALA A 679 5.11 61.30 12.57
CA ALA A 679 5.07 62.74 12.47
C ALA A 679 6.26 63.33 13.26
N GLY A 680 7.28 63.80 12.55
CA GLY A 680 8.33 64.64 13.12
C GLY A 680 7.79 66.04 13.44
N PRO A 681 8.24 66.71 14.50
CA PRO A 681 7.75 67.99 14.89
C PRO A 681 8.25 69.10 13.94
N THR A 682 7.36 70.01 13.55
CA THR A 682 7.61 71.27 12.85
C THR A 682 8.53 72.19 13.67
N PRO A 683 9.48 72.84 13.05
CA PRO A 683 10.27 73.88 13.75
C PRO A 683 9.47 75.19 13.81
N ALA A 684 9.24 75.68 15.04
CA ALA A 684 8.77 77.04 15.31
C ALA A 684 9.93 78.03 15.35
N ASP A 685 9.69 79.13 14.74
CA ASP A 685 10.38 80.42 14.76
C ASP A 685 11.43 80.67 15.84
N ARG A 686 12.64 81.05 15.40
CA ARG A 686 13.46 81.98 16.14
C ARG A 686 13.76 83.22 15.27
N LYS A 687 13.11 84.31 15.67
CA LYS A 687 13.56 85.65 15.42
C LYS A 687 14.56 86.02 16.52
N VAL A 688 15.61 86.77 16.07
CA VAL A 688 16.63 87.55 16.65
C VAL A 688 17.92 86.79 16.85
#